data_be33b3492d9d16ae504475b0aeb67c80
#
_entry.id   be33b3492d9d16ae504475b0aeb67c80
#
_cell.length_a   1.000
_cell.length_b   1.000
_cell.length_c   1.000
_cell.angle_alpha   90.00
_cell.angle_beta   90.00
_cell.angle_gamma   90.00
#
_symmetry.space_group_name_H-M   'P 1'
#
loop_
_entity.id
_entity.type
_entity.pdbx_description
1 polymer ?
#
loop_
_entity_poly.entity_id
_entity_poly.type
_entity_poly.pdbx_seq_one_letter_code
_entity_poly.pdbx_strand_id
1 'polypeptide(L)'
;METILTELLKPTLKQPFPLGNRYWTDPKTGLVVPKWLDENIAWKEKLLLEAEHDTILQNDLLAACAESLLFFTNAFVWTYHQFDVDPITGERIESLSPHVPFITWEIQDDLFNRFEYHLAKALDILISKCRDMGASWACIIFLHWLWLFHPKGPQLLEMSRTREYVDQTGNHKALFQKHDKINEWLPEWMLPPDCLPNDKHRTKMHMHNVLTGATIDGESTTKHAGSGDRRLIALLDEFSKVEFGNEMRSATRDVALMRIVNSTPAGAGTEYSQWKRSGQIKIFHLPFWSHPEKGAGRKVVEKDGGGWEITSPWFEIEKSVRSPKELAQEVLAQDIESGDMFFTGPNFEKHKAMFACEPLSRYTIDLKSNIANEEVRNFIRQRDYNCVDIRRSNKGEFRVWTHLMLGRPDQSKSYRLGVDVSKGQGASNSVISVKCRETGEKIAEWRGANTPPYELARVAVAVAIWCGGKLPQRLPLMKWEMNGPGWDFGRMMVMIFEYPFYYKKVVSGQTTNTETKKYGWHSDPTSKNELLMLYDRVMAHGGFINHSEFALEEAMYYIHFPDGYIGPAELVQENSSARKTHGDCVIADALTLEEGKTTILTSKPGKIEPPVGSTGHRMKMALRKKRMGDKKSWKQKYDFRTDML
;
A
#
# COMPACT_ATOMS: atom_id res chain seq x y z
N MET A 1 40.48 21.86 -20.13
CA MET A 1 39.38 21.70 -19.19
C MET A 1 38.08 21.29 -19.88
N GLU A 2 37.64 21.92 -20.98
CA GLU A 2 36.44 21.52 -21.73
C GLU A 2 36.50 20.09 -22.29
N THR A 3 37.65 19.61 -22.72
CA THR A 3 37.78 18.26 -23.32
C THR A 3 37.69 17.13 -22.29
N ILE A 4 38.12 17.35 -21.06
CA ILE A 4 38.06 16.38 -19.95
C ILE A 4 36.61 16.31 -19.41
N LEU A 5 35.93 17.45 -19.32
CA LEU A 5 34.53 17.51 -18.95
C LEU A 5 33.62 16.79 -19.96
N THR A 6 33.94 16.88 -21.26
CA THR A 6 33.16 16.26 -22.33
C THR A 6 33.28 14.72 -22.35
N GLU A 7 34.40 14.15 -21.91
CA GLU A 7 34.59 12.69 -21.81
C GLU A 7 33.97 12.10 -20.54
N LEU A 8 33.93 12.85 -19.43
CA LEU A 8 33.21 12.44 -18.20
C LEU A 8 31.70 12.53 -18.34
N LEU A 9 31.20 13.19 -19.37
CA LEU A 9 29.79 13.53 -19.57
C LEU A 9 29.10 12.72 -20.65
N LYS A 10 29.61 11.56 -21.00
CA LYS A 10 28.82 10.61 -21.81
C LYS A 10 27.54 10.28 -21.03
N PRO A 11 26.35 10.49 -21.62
CA PRO A 11 25.10 10.19 -20.96
C PRO A 11 25.12 8.72 -20.56
N THR A 12 25.27 8.44 -19.28
CA THR A 12 24.99 7.12 -18.74
C THR A 12 23.48 6.94 -18.81
N LEU A 13 23.00 5.72 -19.08
CA LEU A 13 21.58 5.34 -19.08
C LEU A 13 20.83 5.70 -17.77
N LYS A 14 21.54 6.23 -16.79
CA LYS A 14 21.09 6.61 -15.45
C LYS A 14 20.82 8.09 -15.25
N GLN A 15 20.95 8.93 -16.26
CA GLN A 15 20.61 10.34 -16.08
C GLN A 15 19.12 10.56 -16.24
N PRO A 16 18.40 10.88 -15.15
CA PRO A 16 16.97 11.13 -15.21
C PRO A 16 16.60 12.40 -15.98
N PHE A 17 17.59 13.20 -16.45
CA PHE A 17 17.37 14.54 -16.98
C PHE A 17 18.04 14.84 -18.33
N PRO A 18 17.58 14.24 -19.43
CA PRO A 18 18.01 14.71 -20.74
C PRO A 18 17.31 16.01 -21.20
N LEU A 19 16.38 16.59 -20.40
CA LEU A 19 15.42 17.60 -20.86
C LEU A 19 15.61 19.00 -20.28
N GLY A 20 16.69 19.27 -19.53
CA GLY A 20 16.94 20.60 -18.98
C GLY A 20 18.29 21.18 -19.41
N ASN A 21 18.48 22.46 -19.14
CA ASN A 21 19.79 23.07 -19.25
C ASN A 21 20.78 22.35 -18.34
N ARG A 22 21.96 22.02 -18.88
CA ARG A 22 23.06 21.36 -18.16
C ARG A 22 23.49 22.12 -16.91
N TYR A 23 23.44 23.46 -16.99
CA TYR A 23 23.75 24.37 -15.91
C TYR A 23 22.56 25.26 -15.63
N TRP A 24 22.33 25.50 -14.36
CA TRP A 24 21.29 26.39 -13.87
C TRP A 24 21.94 27.52 -13.06
N THR A 25 21.59 28.75 -13.36
CA THR A 25 22.02 29.91 -12.60
C THR A 25 20.93 30.27 -11.61
N ASP A 26 21.26 30.25 -10.33
CA ASP A 26 20.32 30.65 -9.29
C ASP A 26 19.97 32.14 -9.42
N PRO A 27 18.68 32.49 -9.53
CA PRO A 27 18.29 33.89 -9.80
C PRO A 27 18.53 34.83 -8.62
N LYS A 28 18.68 34.32 -7.39
CA LYS A 28 18.93 35.13 -6.19
C LYS A 28 20.42 35.38 -5.95
N THR A 29 21.21 34.35 -6.03
CA THR A 29 22.64 34.40 -5.72
C THR A 29 23.54 34.62 -6.95
N GLY A 30 23.03 34.35 -8.15
CA GLY A 30 23.82 34.35 -9.38
C GLY A 30 24.78 33.15 -9.51
N LEU A 31 24.79 32.24 -8.55
CA LEU A 31 25.68 31.07 -8.56
C LEU A 31 25.18 30.01 -9.55
N VAL A 32 26.15 29.34 -10.19
CA VAL A 32 25.86 28.32 -11.20
C VAL A 32 25.97 26.92 -10.60
N VAL A 33 24.92 26.10 -10.76
CA VAL A 33 24.87 24.72 -10.28
C VAL A 33 24.63 23.78 -11.45
N PRO A 34 25.40 22.69 -11.59
CA PRO A 34 25.13 21.64 -12.56
C PRO A 34 23.84 20.93 -12.23
N LYS A 35 23.01 20.68 -13.27
CA LYS A 35 21.73 19.93 -13.12
C LYS A 35 21.83 18.48 -13.62
N TRP A 36 22.92 18.07 -14.21
CA TRP A 36 23.16 16.69 -14.61
C TRP A 36 23.79 15.91 -13.47
N LEU A 37 23.34 14.68 -13.25
CA LEU A 37 23.64 13.89 -12.05
C LEU A 37 25.15 13.77 -11.78
N ASP A 38 25.91 13.23 -12.76
CA ASP A 38 27.35 12.97 -12.57
C ASP A 38 28.14 14.27 -12.38
N GLU A 39 27.72 15.33 -13.09
CA GLU A 39 28.35 16.66 -12.93
C GLU A 39 28.02 17.29 -11.59
N ASN A 40 26.77 17.16 -11.13
CA ASN A 40 26.36 17.71 -9.84
C ASN A 40 27.09 17.00 -8.70
N ILE A 41 27.26 15.68 -8.77
CA ILE A 41 28.02 14.92 -7.78
C ILE A 41 29.47 15.39 -7.76
N ALA A 42 30.14 15.39 -8.91
CA ALA A 42 31.56 15.83 -8.99
C ALA A 42 31.76 17.29 -8.56
N TRP A 43 30.79 18.15 -8.90
CA TRP A 43 30.83 19.56 -8.50
C TRP A 43 30.65 19.72 -6.98
N LYS A 44 29.69 18.98 -6.37
CA LYS A 44 29.48 18.99 -4.91
C LYS A 44 30.70 18.48 -4.16
N GLU A 45 31.30 17.39 -4.60
CA GLU A 45 32.51 16.84 -3.98
C GLU A 45 33.65 17.87 -4.03
N LYS A 46 33.86 18.51 -5.18
CA LYS A 46 34.89 19.56 -5.34
C LYS A 46 34.60 20.74 -4.43
N LEU A 47 33.34 21.22 -4.39
CA LEU A 47 32.93 22.35 -3.55
C LEU A 47 33.17 22.06 -2.06
N LEU A 48 32.83 20.89 -1.59
CA LEU A 48 33.02 20.48 -0.20
C LEU A 48 34.51 20.38 0.15
N LEU A 49 35.36 19.83 -0.74
CA LEU A 49 36.81 19.76 -0.54
C LEU A 49 37.46 21.15 -0.48
N GLU A 50 37.04 22.09 -1.35
CA GLU A 50 37.52 23.47 -1.34
C GLU A 50 37.09 24.20 -0.06
N ALA A 51 35.88 23.95 0.42
CA ALA A 51 35.33 24.58 1.62
C ALA A 51 35.85 23.96 2.93
N GLU A 52 36.44 22.76 2.92
CA GLU A 52 36.81 22.03 4.15
C GLU A 52 37.70 22.83 5.10
N HIS A 53 38.64 23.62 4.55
CA HIS A 53 39.59 24.40 5.30
C HIS A 53 39.52 25.92 5.02
N ASP A 54 38.54 26.37 4.25
CA ASP A 54 38.34 27.78 3.90
C ASP A 54 37.08 28.34 4.59
N THR A 55 37.29 28.96 5.75
CA THR A 55 36.21 29.57 6.55
C THR A 55 35.55 30.76 5.84
N ILE A 56 36.22 31.44 4.91
CA ILE A 56 35.62 32.53 4.13
C ILE A 56 34.61 31.92 3.14
N LEU A 57 35.05 30.90 2.40
CA LEU A 57 34.17 30.18 1.47
C LEU A 57 32.98 29.51 2.21
N GLN A 58 33.20 28.93 3.40
CA GLN A 58 32.10 28.39 4.23
C GLN A 58 31.06 29.46 4.55
N ASN A 59 31.49 30.66 4.98
CA ASN A 59 30.58 31.76 5.30
C ASN A 59 29.82 32.27 4.06
N ASP A 60 30.51 32.39 2.91
CA ASP A 60 29.90 32.79 1.65
C ASP A 60 28.82 31.75 1.19
N LEU A 61 29.12 30.45 1.33
CA LEU A 61 28.18 29.37 1.02
C LEU A 61 26.99 29.35 1.98
N LEU A 62 27.20 29.58 3.28
CA LEU A 62 26.14 29.73 4.27
C LEU A 62 25.21 30.91 3.92
N ALA A 63 25.80 32.06 3.55
CA ALA A 63 25.04 33.24 3.13
C ALA A 63 24.21 32.97 1.86
N ALA A 64 24.82 32.33 0.85
CA ALA A 64 24.12 31.93 -0.38
C ALA A 64 22.97 30.93 -0.12
N CYS A 65 23.21 29.96 0.76
CA CYS A 65 22.16 28.99 1.18
C CYS A 65 21.04 29.69 1.95
N ALA A 66 21.35 30.63 2.82
CA ALA A 66 20.33 31.39 3.57
C ALA A 66 19.48 32.28 2.64
N GLU A 67 20.08 32.84 1.57
CA GLU A 67 19.39 33.66 0.59
C GLU A 67 18.50 32.84 -0.37
N SER A 68 18.98 31.66 -0.80
CA SER A 68 18.29 30.83 -1.79
C SER A 68 18.05 29.40 -1.35
N LEU A 69 16.77 29.07 -1.15
CA LEU A 69 16.28 27.71 -0.93
C LEU A 69 16.65 26.78 -2.10
N LEU A 70 16.53 27.26 -3.34
CA LEU A 70 16.87 26.46 -4.53
C LEU A 70 18.38 26.21 -4.64
N PHE A 71 19.22 27.20 -4.31
CA PHE A 71 20.66 26.99 -4.25
C PHE A 71 21.02 25.95 -3.18
N PHE A 72 20.53 26.13 -1.94
CA PHE A 72 20.71 25.14 -0.88
C PHE A 72 20.32 23.72 -1.32
N THR A 73 19.13 23.59 -1.92
CA THR A 73 18.58 22.29 -2.36
C THR A 73 19.49 21.63 -3.40
N ASN A 74 19.81 22.34 -4.47
CA ASN A 74 20.58 21.78 -5.58
C ASN A 74 22.07 21.61 -5.27
N ALA A 75 22.63 22.44 -4.37
CA ALA A 75 24.03 22.39 -4.01
C ALA A 75 24.36 21.43 -2.87
N PHE A 76 23.47 21.23 -1.89
CA PHE A 76 23.82 20.51 -0.68
C PHE A 76 22.91 19.32 -0.34
N VAL A 77 21.63 19.34 -0.77
CA VAL A 77 20.69 18.31 -0.32
C VAL A 77 20.85 17.02 -1.11
N TRP A 78 20.75 15.91 -0.36
CA TRP A 78 20.71 14.54 -0.87
C TRP A 78 19.39 13.89 -0.46
N THR A 79 18.91 12.94 -1.26
CA THR A 79 17.73 12.16 -0.99
C THR A 79 18.07 10.66 -0.98
N TYR A 80 17.14 9.85 -0.50
CA TYR A 80 17.30 8.42 -0.42
C TYR A 80 16.34 7.71 -1.39
N HIS A 81 16.89 6.78 -2.16
CA HIS A 81 16.20 6.10 -3.23
C HIS A 81 16.64 4.63 -3.29
N GLN A 82 15.75 3.69 -2.99
CA GLN A 82 16.10 2.26 -2.82
C GLN A 82 16.21 1.48 -4.12
N PHE A 83 15.49 1.89 -5.15
CA PHE A 83 15.45 1.17 -6.42
C PHE A 83 15.20 2.13 -7.57
N ASP A 84 15.80 1.78 -8.69
CA ASP A 84 15.60 2.43 -9.97
C ASP A 84 14.52 1.67 -10.76
N VAL A 85 14.02 2.28 -11.81
CA VAL A 85 13.14 1.63 -12.78
C VAL A 85 13.94 1.47 -14.07
N ASP A 86 14.05 0.25 -14.57
CA ASP A 86 14.66 0.01 -15.87
C ASP A 86 13.84 0.73 -16.95
N PRO A 87 14.44 1.68 -17.69
CA PRO A 87 13.70 2.48 -18.67
C PRO A 87 13.20 1.68 -19.88
N ILE A 88 13.71 0.49 -20.08
CA ILE A 88 13.35 -0.39 -21.22
C ILE A 88 12.25 -1.37 -20.81
N THR A 89 12.43 -2.03 -19.67
CA THR A 89 11.51 -3.09 -19.21
C THR A 89 10.45 -2.60 -18.26
N GLY A 90 10.61 -1.40 -17.65
CA GLY A 90 9.74 -0.90 -16.59
C GLY A 90 9.87 -1.66 -15.26
N GLU A 91 10.80 -2.62 -15.16
CA GLU A 91 11.03 -3.39 -13.95
C GLU A 91 11.78 -2.57 -12.90
N ARG A 92 11.47 -2.83 -11.63
CA ARG A 92 12.22 -2.25 -10.51
C ARG A 92 13.50 -3.01 -10.30
N ILE A 93 14.61 -2.29 -10.37
CA ILE A 93 15.95 -2.82 -10.11
C ILE A 93 16.51 -2.19 -8.84
N GLU A 94 17.34 -2.91 -8.10
CA GLU A 94 18.00 -2.37 -6.92
C GLU A 94 18.95 -1.23 -7.33
N SER A 95 18.84 -0.07 -6.67
CA SER A 95 19.71 1.06 -6.96
C SER A 95 21.16 0.74 -6.54
N LEU A 96 22.11 1.00 -7.41
CA LEU A 96 23.54 0.82 -7.11
C LEU A 96 24.04 1.87 -6.09
N SER A 97 23.39 3.03 -6.04
CA SER A 97 23.65 4.06 -5.05
C SER A 97 22.31 4.55 -4.50
N PRO A 98 21.91 4.15 -3.28
CA PRO A 98 20.65 4.56 -2.70
C PRO A 98 20.59 6.06 -2.33
N HIS A 99 21.74 6.71 -2.23
CA HIS A 99 21.86 8.15 -1.97
C HIS A 99 22.14 8.89 -3.28
N VAL A 100 21.25 9.80 -3.62
CA VAL A 100 21.34 10.62 -4.83
C VAL A 100 21.14 12.09 -4.47
N PRO A 101 21.83 13.05 -5.14
CA PRO A 101 21.58 14.46 -4.92
C PRO A 101 20.15 14.81 -5.28
N PHE A 102 19.52 15.69 -4.50
CA PHE A 102 18.21 16.23 -4.82
C PHE A 102 18.37 17.36 -5.85
N ILE A 103 18.33 16.99 -7.12
CA ILE A 103 18.39 17.93 -8.24
C ILE A 103 16.95 18.24 -8.65
N THR A 104 16.54 19.50 -8.49
CA THR A 104 15.16 19.90 -8.77
C THR A 104 14.84 19.93 -10.26
N TRP A 105 13.59 19.59 -10.59
CA TRP A 105 13.02 19.76 -11.91
C TRP A 105 12.32 21.12 -12.02
N GLU A 106 12.02 21.56 -13.20
CA GLU A 106 11.33 22.83 -13.43
C GLU A 106 10.06 23.00 -12.59
N ILE A 107 9.21 21.97 -12.55
CA ILE A 107 7.99 21.98 -11.73
C ILE A 107 8.27 21.98 -10.22
N GLN A 108 9.38 21.40 -9.79
CA GLN A 108 9.80 21.46 -8.39
C GLN A 108 10.43 22.82 -8.04
N ASP A 109 11.15 23.45 -8.96
CA ASP A 109 11.61 24.83 -8.82
C ASP A 109 10.41 25.76 -8.60
N ASP A 110 9.33 25.58 -9.38
CA ASP A 110 8.06 26.31 -9.19
C ASP A 110 7.43 26.04 -7.82
N LEU A 111 7.46 24.78 -7.35
CA LEU A 111 6.93 24.42 -6.03
C LEU A 111 7.69 25.14 -4.91
N PHE A 112 9.02 25.14 -4.95
CA PHE A 112 9.84 25.85 -3.95
C PHE A 112 9.59 27.36 -3.97
N ASN A 113 9.51 27.96 -5.15
CA ASN A 113 9.15 29.38 -5.30
C ASN A 113 7.74 29.65 -4.74
N ARG A 114 6.79 28.72 -4.92
CA ARG A 114 5.43 28.83 -4.34
C ARG A 114 5.45 28.73 -2.82
N PHE A 115 6.28 27.88 -2.22
CA PHE A 115 6.42 27.84 -0.76
C PHE A 115 6.86 29.17 -0.19
N GLU A 116 7.91 29.77 -0.74
CA GLU A 116 8.39 31.09 -0.30
C GLU A 116 7.33 32.19 -0.49
N TYR A 117 6.65 32.20 -1.66
CA TYR A 117 5.57 33.15 -1.92
C TYR A 117 4.40 33.01 -0.94
N HIS A 118 3.96 31.79 -0.68
CA HIS A 118 2.84 31.51 0.22
C HIS A 118 3.18 31.86 1.67
N LEU A 119 4.41 31.57 2.10
CA LEU A 119 4.89 31.98 3.43
C LEU A 119 4.92 33.50 3.56
N ALA A 120 5.44 34.22 2.60
CA ALA A 120 5.51 35.68 2.60
C ALA A 120 4.11 36.33 2.60
N LYS A 121 3.09 35.67 2.09
CA LYS A 121 1.69 36.13 2.04
C LYS A 121 0.79 35.53 3.11
N ALA A 122 1.31 34.67 3.99
CA ALA A 122 0.54 33.94 4.99
C ALA A 122 -0.65 33.18 4.35
N LEU A 123 -0.40 32.44 3.27
CA LEU A 123 -1.39 31.68 2.52
C LEU A 123 -1.15 30.20 2.62
N ASP A 124 -2.20 29.44 2.76
CA ASP A 124 -2.15 27.97 2.68
C ASP A 124 -1.91 27.48 1.25
N ILE A 125 -1.28 26.31 1.11
CA ILE A 125 -1.07 25.63 -0.16
C ILE A 125 -1.43 24.15 -0.06
N LEU A 126 -2.16 23.63 -1.05
CA LEU A 126 -2.48 22.23 -1.19
C LEU A 126 -1.74 21.66 -2.41
N ILE A 127 -0.96 20.62 -2.19
CA ILE A 127 -0.21 19.92 -3.23
C ILE A 127 -1.02 18.70 -3.65
N SER A 128 -1.54 18.74 -4.88
CA SER A 128 -2.22 17.61 -5.53
C SER A 128 -1.24 16.92 -6.47
N LYS A 129 -0.81 15.74 -6.09
CA LYS A 129 0.33 15.09 -6.75
C LYS A 129 0.00 13.70 -7.28
N CYS A 130 0.67 13.32 -8.37
CA CYS A 130 0.94 11.94 -8.71
C CYS A 130 1.87 11.32 -7.63
N ARG A 131 1.82 10.00 -7.46
CA ARG A 131 2.75 9.29 -6.59
C ARG A 131 4.19 9.45 -7.05
N ASP A 132 5.13 9.44 -6.09
CA ASP A 132 6.58 9.51 -6.32
C ASP A 132 7.03 10.72 -7.17
N MET A 133 6.53 11.92 -6.80
CA MET A 133 6.91 13.21 -7.40
C MET A 133 7.92 14.01 -6.55
N GLY A 134 8.48 13.40 -5.52
CA GLY A 134 9.41 14.09 -4.60
C GLY A 134 8.77 15.12 -3.67
N ALA A 135 7.43 15.27 -3.67
CA ALA A 135 6.75 16.34 -2.95
C ALA A 135 6.94 16.31 -1.43
N SER A 136 6.90 15.13 -0.79
CA SER A 136 7.18 15.04 0.66
C SER A 136 8.62 15.45 0.98
N TRP A 137 9.59 15.11 0.13
CA TRP A 137 10.96 15.60 0.26
C TRP A 137 11.03 17.12 0.08
N ALA A 138 10.35 17.69 -0.92
CA ALA A 138 10.32 19.14 -1.12
C ALA A 138 9.75 19.89 0.10
N CYS A 139 8.66 19.38 0.69
CA CYS A 139 8.10 19.94 1.93
C CYS A 139 9.14 19.88 3.08
N ILE A 140 9.76 18.72 3.29
CA ILE A 140 10.77 18.52 4.33
C ILE A 140 11.99 19.43 4.11
N ILE A 141 12.50 19.53 2.88
CA ILE A 141 13.62 20.42 2.55
C ILE A 141 13.29 21.88 2.86
N PHE A 142 12.06 22.32 2.55
CA PHE A 142 11.64 23.69 2.85
C PHE A 142 11.60 23.95 4.36
N LEU A 143 11.02 23.05 5.17
CA LEU A 143 11.00 23.18 6.61
C LEU A 143 12.41 23.11 7.20
N HIS A 144 13.26 22.22 6.66
CA HIS A 144 14.65 22.08 7.07
C HIS A 144 15.49 23.33 6.78
N TRP A 145 15.29 23.93 5.60
CA TRP A 145 15.92 25.20 5.23
C TRP A 145 15.55 26.33 6.17
N LEU A 146 14.26 26.45 6.53
CA LEU A 146 13.80 27.42 7.53
C LEU A 146 14.39 27.14 8.91
N TRP A 147 14.52 25.89 9.30
CA TRP A 147 15.12 25.48 10.56
C TRP A 147 16.61 25.84 10.63
N LEU A 148 17.35 25.70 9.52
CA LEU A 148 18.77 26.04 9.44
C LEU A 148 19.02 27.56 9.40
N PHE A 149 18.29 28.27 8.52
CA PHE A 149 18.71 29.60 8.09
C PHE A 149 17.75 30.72 8.48
N HIS A 150 16.53 30.43 8.95
CA HIS A 150 15.57 31.50 9.26
C HIS A 150 15.99 32.23 10.56
N PRO A 151 16.23 33.58 10.50
CA PRO A 151 16.91 34.29 11.60
C PRO A 151 16.04 34.50 12.85
N LYS A 152 14.72 34.23 12.78
CA LYS A 152 13.79 34.48 13.88
C LYS A 152 13.39 33.20 14.66
N GLY A 153 14.11 32.12 14.51
CA GLY A 153 13.85 30.87 15.24
C GLY A 153 12.43 30.34 15.07
N PRO A 154 12.00 29.96 13.86
CA PRO A 154 10.61 29.56 13.61
C PRO A 154 10.27 28.28 14.34
N GLN A 155 9.00 28.22 14.82
CA GLN A 155 8.40 27.00 15.33
C GLN A 155 7.64 26.31 14.19
N LEU A 156 8.06 25.11 13.81
CA LEU A 156 7.53 24.33 12.70
C LEU A 156 6.83 23.07 13.23
N LEU A 157 5.76 22.64 12.57
CA LEU A 157 5.01 21.44 12.94
C LEU A 157 4.91 20.51 11.74
N GLU A 158 5.14 19.22 11.95
CA GLU A 158 4.97 18.18 10.96
C GLU A 158 3.99 17.12 11.45
N MET A 159 3.05 16.78 10.60
CA MET A 159 2.00 15.82 10.91
C MET A 159 1.85 14.81 9.79
N SER A 160 1.63 13.55 10.15
CA SER A 160 1.29 12.48 9.21
C SER A 160 0.31 11.51 9.87
N ARG A 161 -0.25 10.59 9.06
CA ARG A 161 -1.36 9.69 9.42
C ARG A 161 -1.12 8.84 10.68
N THR A 162 0.09 8.42 10.97
CA THR A 162 0.44 7.70 12.20
C THR A 162 1.80 8.14 12.74
N ARG A 163 2.05 7.82 14.01
CA ARG A 163 3.28 8.18 14.71
C ARG A 163 4.54 7.64 14.02
N GLU A 164 4.46 6.45 13.44
CA GLU A 164 5.56 5.79 12.74
C GLU A 164 5.92 6.49 11.43
N TYR A 165 4.95 7.19 10.81
CA TYR A 165 5.20 8.03 9.63
C TYR A 165 5.73 9.41 9.98
N VAL A 166 5.56 9.87 11.22
CA VAL A 166 6.19 11.11 11.69
C VAL A 166 7.63 10.84 12.10
N ASP A 167 7.85 9.94 13.05
CA ASP A 167 9.22 9.67 13.55
C ASP A 167 9.38 8.21 14.01
N GLN A 168 10.11 7.43 13.23
CA GLN A 168 10.52 6.07 13.54
C GLN A 168 11.91 5.79 13.00
N THR A 169 12.83 5.49 13.89
CA THR A 169 14.22 5.14 13.52
C THR A 169 14.26 4.00 12.52
N GLY A 170 15.01 4.18 11.42
CA GLY A 170 15.16 3.19 10.35
C GLY A 170 13.99 3.13 9.36
N ASN A 171 12.94 3.92 9.56
CA ASN A 171 11.84 4.02 8.62
C ASN A 171 12.03 5.20 7.66
N HIS A 172 12.61 4.97 6.49
CA HIS A 172 12.87 6.02 5.48
C HIS A 172 11.63 6.78 4.99
N LYS A 173 10.42 6.30 5.29
CA LYS A 173 9.17 7.01 4.99
C LYS A 173 8.83 8.06 6.04
N ALA A 174 9.36 7.95 7.26
CA ALA A 174 9.08 8.89 8.34
C ALA A 174 9.65 10.29 8.02
N LEU A 175 8.93 11.34 8.43
CA LEU A 175 9.30 12.72 8.14
C LEU A 175 10.63 13.09 8.80
N PHE A 176 10.78 12.80 10.08
CA PHE A 176 12.03 13.08 10.82
C PHE A 176 13.24 12.31 10.30
N GLN A 177 13.06 11.10 9.77
CA GLN A 177 14.17 10.38 9.15
C GLN A 177 14.71 11.06 7.88
N LYS A 178 13.87 11.86 7.19
CA LYS A 178 14.33 12.66 6.05
C LYS A 178 15.18 13.84 6.53
N HIS A 179 14.79 14.52 7.64
CA HIS A 179 15.62 15.54 8.27
C HIS A 179 16.98 14.98 8.74
N ASP A 180 16.93 13.82 9.41
CA ASP A 180 18.14 13.12 9.87
C ASP A 180 19.07 12.80 8.69
N LYS A 181 18.52 12.37 7.55
CA LYS A 181 19.29 12.11 6.34
C LYS A 181 19.85 13.36 5.69
N ILE A 182 19.13 14.48 5.72
CA ILE A 182 19.68 15.75 5.26
C ILE A 182 20.89 16.13 6.12
N ASN A 183 20.76 16.11 7.47
CA ASN A 183 21.85 16.45 8.37
C ASN A 183 23.06 15.51 8.22
N GLU A 184 22.84 14.21 8.05
CA GLU A 184 23.91 13.21 7.87
C GLU A 184 24.79 13.50 6.65
N TRP A 185 24.25 14.19 5.63
CA TRP A 185 24.94 14.46 4.36
C TRP A 185 25.35 15.93 4.18
N LEU A 186 24.98 16.81 5.13
CA LEU A 186 25.49 18.19 5.17
C LEU A 186 26.87 18.22 5.81
N PRO A 187 27.75 19.19 5.39
CA PRO A 187 29.02 19.37 6.04
C PRO A 187 28.85 19.86 7.48
N GLU A 188 29.76 19.45 8.37
CA GLU A 188 29.69 19.75 9.80
C GLU A 188 29.62 21.26 10.11
N TRP A 189 30.33 22.08 9.33
CA TRP A 189 30.31 23.53 9.49
C TRP A 189 28.96 24.20 9.18
N MET A 190 28.04 23.49 8.54
CA MET A 190 26.67 23.97 8.25
C MET A 190 25.68 23.56 9.34
N LEU A 191 26.04 22.60 10.18
CA LEU A 191 25.13 22.02 11.15
C LEU A 191 25.16 22.75 12.50
N PRO A 192 24.01 22.96 13.13
CA PRO A 192 24.00 23.34 14.55
C PRO A 192 24.54 22.19 15.41
N PRO A 193 25.14 22.51 16.57
CA PRO A 193 25.65 21.48 17.47
C PRO A 193 24.53 20.55 18.01
N ASP A 194 24.90 19.29 18.28
CA ASP A 194 24.03 18.27 18.90
C ASP A 194 22.67 18.06 18.20
N CYS A 195 22.65 18.08 16.87
CA CYS A 195 21.43 17.98 16.06
C CYS A 195 21.28 16.63 15.33
N LEU A 196 22.18 15.69 15.48
CA LEU A 196 22.12 14.37 14.88
C LEU A 196 21.23 13.39 15.71
N PRO A 197 20.77 12.28 15.15
CA PRO A 197 19.93 11.32 15.86
C PRO A 197 20.56 10.88 17.19
N ASN A 198 19.76 10.94 18.27
CA ASN A 198 20.13 10.67 19.66
C ASN A 198 20.98 11.74 20.36
N ASP A 199 21.27 12.86 19.70
CA ASP A 199 21.89 14.01 20.33
C ASP A 199 20.88 14.78 21.21
N LYS A 200 21.41 15.70 22.00
CA LYS A 200 20.62 16.49 22.96
C LYS A 200 19.49 17.28 22.33
N HIS A 201 19.70 17.78 21.10
CA HIS A 201 18.77 18.65 20.40
C HIS A 201 17.98 17.94 19.28
N ARG A 202 18.17 16.62 19.11
CA ARG A 202 17.39 15.75 18.24
C ARG A 202 16.79 14.59 19.04
N THR A 203 15.66 14.84 19.66
CA THR A 203 14.90 13.84 20.41
C THR A 203 13.70 13.33 19.61
N LYS A 204 12.95 12.38 20.15
CA LYS A 204 11.80 11.82 19.45
C LYS A 204 10.75 12.87 19.13
N MET A 205 10.39 13.03 17.84
CA MET A 205 9.45 14.02 17.31
C MET A 205 9.82 15.48 17.62
N HIS A 206 11.09 15.75 17.86
CA HIS A 206 11.55 17.11 18.17
C HIS A 206 12.98 17.32 17.68
N MET A 207 13.21 18.45 17.02
CA MET A 207 14.52 18.91 16.58
C MET A 207 14.67 20.41 16.87
N HIS A 208 15.75 20.79 17.55
CA HIS A 208 16.00 22.15 17.97
C HIS A 208 17.32 22.67 17.41
N ASN A 209 17.29 23.81 16.76
CA ASN A 209 18.50 24.54 16.34
C ASN A 209 18.85 25.59 17.40
N VAL A 210 19.89 25.35 18.17
CA VAL A 210 20.31 26.25 19.28
C VAL A 210 20.88 27.55 18.81
N LEU A 211 21.32 27.65 17.53
CA LEU A 211 21.90 28.88 16.97
C LEU A 211 20.80 29.88 16.57
N THR A 212 19.70 29.40 16.03
CA THR A 212 18.59 30.25 15.57
C THR A 212 17.41 30.27 16.55
N GLY A 213 17.29 29.24 17.42
CA GLY A 213 16.11 29.00 18.26
C GLY A 213 14.97 28.30 17.52
N ALA A 214 15.18 27.85 16.29
CA ALA A 214 14.17 27.17 15.49
C ALA A 214 13.89 25.76 16.01
N THR A 215 12.62 25.36 15.99
CA THR A 215 12.22 23.97 16.30
C THR A 215 11.38 23.36 15.18
N ILE A 216 11.51 22.04 15.03
CA ILE A 216 10.57 21.20 14.28
C ILE A 216 9.98 20.22 15.27
N ASP A 217 8.66 20.23 15.41
CA ASP A 217 7.91 19.30 16.25
C ASP A 217 7.06 18.37 15.39
N GLY A 218 6.93 17.13 15.82
CA GLY A 218 6.12 16.12 15.14
C GLY A 218 4.90 15.73 15.93
N GLU A 219 3.75 15.63 15.26
CA GLU A 219 2.53 15.09 15.85
C GLU A 219 1.89 14.04 14.95
N SER A 220 1.33 13.00 15.55
CA SER A 220 0.46 12.08 14.81
C SER A 220 -0.97 12.57 14.84
N THR A 221 -1.77 12.15 13.87
CA THR A 221 -3.16 12.55 13.71
C THR A 221 -4.05 11.98 14.81
N THR A 222 -4.30 12.78 15.84
CA THR A 222 -5.26 12.51 16.91
C THR A 222 -6.31 13.64 16.94
N LYS A 223 -7.43 13.45 17.62
CA LYS A 223 -8.49 14.47 17.74
C LYS A 223 -8.01 15.82 18.26
N HIS A 224 -6.91 15.86 18.98
CA HIS A 224 -6.34 17.07 19.58
C HIS A 224 -5.02 17.49 18.94
N ALA A 225 -4.62 16.83 17.86
CA ALA A 225 -3.39 17.16 17.16
C ALA A 225 -3.47 18.55 16.52
N GLY A 226 -2.38 19.30 16.57
CA GLY A 226 -2.30 20.66 16.04
C GLY A 226 -2.91 21.75 16.93
N SER A 227 -3.37 21.45 18.15
CA SER A 227 -3.98 22.42 19.06
C SER A 227 -3.00 23.04 20.08
N GLY A 228 -1.70 23.05 19.75
CA GLY A 228 -0.65 23.55 20.62
C GLY A 228 -0.28 25.03 20.41
N ASP A 229 1.01 25.31 20.55
CA ASP A 229 1.58 26.65 20.40
C ASP A 229 1.49 27.19 18.96
N ARG A 230 1.70 28.48 18.79
CA ARG A 230 1.70 29.13 17.47
C ARG A 230 2.88 28.64 16.63
N ARG A 231 2.60 28.30 15.38
CA ARG A 231 3.57 27.76 14.43
C ARG A 231 3.72 28.68 13.22
N LEU A 232 4.93 28.77 12.69
CA LEU A 232 5.15 29.45 11.41
C LEU A 232 4.52 28.63 10.27
N ILE A 233 4.80 27.31 10.27
CA ILE A 233 4.25 26.38 9.28
C ILE A 233 3.73 25.13 9.98
N ALA A 234 2.62 24.59 9.48
CA ALA A 234 2.15 23.24 9.76
C ALA A 234 2.12 22.43 8.44
N LEU A 235 2.92 21.37 8.36
CA LEU A 235 2.91 20.40 7.27
C LEU A 235 1.94 19.27 7.61
N LEU A 236 0.94 19.06 6.75
CA LEU A 236 -0.02 17.96 6.80
C LEU A 236 0.31 16.99 5.66
N ASP A 237 1.17 16.00 5.93
CA ASP A 237 1.61 15.01 4.93
C ASP A 237 0.66 13.80 4.91
N GLU A 238 0.41 13.25 3.72
CA GLU A 238 -0.56 12.15 3.48
C GLU A 238 -1.99 12.49 4.00
N PHE A 239 -2.39 13.77 3.93
CA PHE A 239 -3.60 14.30 4.57
C PHE A 239 -4.91 13.65 4.09
N SER A 240 -4.97 13.15 2.87
CA SER A 240 -6.14 12.42 2.37
C SER A 240 -6.41 11.08 3.09
N LYS A 241 -5.40 10.55 3.80
CA LYS A 241 -5.44 9.26 4.51
C LYS A 241 -5.57 9.41 6.02
N VAL A 242 -5.89 10.61 6.48
CA VAL A 242 -6.01 10.96 7.90
C VAL A 242 -7.43 10.71 8.38
N GLU A 243 -7.59 10.08 9.54
CA GLU A 243 -8.90 9.73 10.11
C GLU A 243 -9.68 10.95 10.62
N PHE A 244 -9.00 11.93 11.23
CA PHE A 244 -9.60 13.12 11.85
C PHE A 244 -9.28 14.41 11.06
N GLY A 245 -9.49 14.38 9.74
CA GLY A 245 -9.07 15.46 8.85
C GLY A 245 -9.75 16.81 9.14
N ASN A 246 -11.05 16.81 9.47
CA ASN A 246 -11.81 18.02 9.76
C ASN A 246 -11.34 18.70 11.06
N GLU A 247 -11.12 17.90 12.11
CA GLU A 247 -10.60 18.38 13.38
C GLU A 247 -9.19 18.97 13.21
N MET A 248 -8.33 18.30 12.45
CA MET A 248 -6.98 18.80 12.17
C MET A 248 -6.98 20.07 11.34
N ARG A 249 -7.81 20.15 10.30
CA ARG A 249 -7.97 21.38 9.51
C ARG A 249 -8.40 22.55 10.40
N SER A 250 -9.35 22.31 11.31
CA SER A 250 -9.82 23.32 12.26
C SER A 250 -8.73 23.71 13.25
N ALA A 251 -8.10 22.73 13.91
CA ALA A 251 -7.07 22.97 14.92
C ALA A 251 -5.85 23.73 14.34
N THR A 252 -5.36 23.32 13.17
CA THR A 252 -4.18 23.96 12.55
C THR A 252 -4.46 25.33 11.97
N ARG A 253 -5.74 25.72 11.76
CA ARG A 253 -6.11 27.04 11.24
C ARG A 253 -5.72 28.17 12.17
N ASP A 254 -5.91 27.99 13.46
CA ASP A 254 -5.69 29.05 14.46
C ASP A 254 -4.25 29.06 14.98
N VAL A 255 -3.50 27.98 14.71
CA VAL A 255 -2.16 27.75 15.22
C VAL A 255 -1.08 28.11 14.21
N ALA A 256 -1.27 27.81 12.93
CA ALA A 256 -0.25 27.98 11.90
C ALA A 256 -0.48 29.24 11.05
N LEU A 257 0.62 29.97 10.77
CA LEU A 257 0.57 31.10 9.84
C LEU A 257 0.36 30.62 8.38
N MET A 258 1.00 29.49 8.02
CA MET A 258 0.87 28.83 6.73
C MET A 258 0.69 27.33 6.93
N ARG A 259 -0.21 26.72 6.16
CA ARG A 259 -0.34 25.26 6.12
C ARG A 259 0.09 24.74 4.74
N ILE A 260 0.85 23.66 4.76
CA ILE A 260 1.20 22.89 3.57
C ILE A 260 0.45 21.56 3.66
N VAL A 261 -0.45 21.32 2.73
CA VAL A 261 -1.24 20.09 2.67
C VAL A 261 -0.75 19.26 1.50
N ASN A 262 -0.11 18.13 1.78
CA ASN A 262 0.49 17.28 0.76
C ASN A 262 -0.16 15.90 0.75
N SER A 263 -0.74 15.50 -0.38
CA SER A 263 -1.29 14.15 -0.54
C SER A 263 -1.55 13.78 -2.00
N THR A 264 -1.64 12.45 -2.24
CA THR A 264 -2.43 11.91 -3.35
C THR A 264 -3.89 11.83 -2.92
N PRO A 265 -4.88 12.02 -3.79
CA PRO A 265 -6.29 11.80 -3.44
C PRO A 265 -6.56 10.37 -2.97
N ALA A 266 -7.42 10.21 -1.97
CA ALA A 266 -7.82 8.89 -1.47
C ALA A 266 -9.35 8.68 -1.50
N GLY A 267 -10.06 9.55 -2.22
CA GLY A 267 -11.51 9.52 -2.39
C GLY A 267 -12.12 10.90 -2.17
N ALA A 268 -13.26 11.14 -2.78
CA ALA A 268 -13.91 12.45 -2.78
C ALA A 268 -14.50 12.84 -1.43
N GLY A 269 -14.80 11.86 -0.55
CA GLY A 269 -15.32 12.09 0.79
C GLY A 269 -14.29 12.56 1.81
N THR A 270 -13.00 12.51 1.51
CA THR A 270 -11.95 12.92 2.44
C THR A 270 -11.94 14.45 2.65
N GLU A 271 -11.52 14.90 3.84
CA GLU A 271 -11.37 16.33 4.13
C GLU A 271 -10.39 17.02 3.17
N TYR A 272 -9.35 16.31 2.74
CA TYR A 272 -8.44 16.76 1.71
C TYR A 272 -9.17 17.12 0.40
N SER A 273 -10.02 16.22 -0.09
CA SER A 273 -10.76 16.42 -1.33
C SER A 273 -11.83 17.49 -1.21
N GLN A 274 -12.49 17.59 -0.04
CA GLN A 274 -13.44 18.66 0.26
C GLN A 274 -12.73 20.02 0.31
N TRP A 275 -11.58 20.11 0.98
CA TRP A 275 -10.80 21.34 1.04
C TRP A 275 -10.27 21.76 -0.34
N LYS A 276 -9.78 20.79 -1.15
CA LYS A 276 -9.37 21.01 -2.53
C LYS A 276 -10.48 21.62 -3.40
N ARG A 277 -11.72 21.13 -3.26
CA ARG A 277 -12.89 21.62 -4.01
C ARG A 277 -13.50 22.90 -3.48
N SER A 278 -13.24 23.27 -2.22
CA SER A 278 -13.86 24.42 -1.56
C SER A 278 -13.46 25.78 -2.17
N GLY A 279 -12.42 25.84 -2.99
CA GLY A 279 -11.85 27.10 -3.49
C GLY A 279 -11.14 27.96 -2.41
N GLN A 280 -11.09 27.49 -1.15
CA GLN A 280 -10.52 28.24 -0.02
C GLN A 280 -8.99 28.07 0.09
N ILE A 281 -8.40 27.14 -0.65
CA ILE A 281 -6.96 26.89 -0.65
C ILE A 281 -6.43 26.93 -2.07
N LYS A 282 -5.21 27.44 -2.24
CA LYS A 282 -4.52 27.40 -3.54
C LYS A 282 -3.95 26.03 -3.79
N ILE A 283 -4.22 25.48 -4.99
CA ILE A 283 -3.80 24.15 -5.37
C ILE A 283 -2.57 24.24 -6.25
N PHE A 284 -1.55 23.48 -5.91
CA PHE A 284 -0.39 23.21 -6.76
C PHE A 284 -0.47 21.79 -7.28
N HIS A 285 -0.47 21.63 -8.60
CA HIS A 285 -0.57 20.33 -9.24
C HIS A 285 0.83 19.80 -9.62
N LEU A 286 1.11 18.55 -9.23
CA LEU A 286 2.29 17.78 -9.65
C LEU A 286 1.86 16.58 -10.48
N PRO A 287 1.54 16.76 -11.77
CA PRO A 287 1.08 15.69 -12.64
C PRO A 287 2.25 14.80 -13.11
N PHE A 288 1.98 13.52 -13.42
CA PHE A 288 3.01 12.57 -13.83
C PHE A 288 3.83 13.03 -15.04
N TRP A 289 3.19 13.74 -15.99
CA TRP A 289 3.86 14.20 -17.20
C TRP A 289 4.87 15.35 -16.99
N SER A 290 4.87 15.95 -15.82
CA SER A 290 5.92 16.92 -15.43
C SER A 290 7.15 16.25 -14.82
N HIS A 291 7.09 14.96 -14.50
CA HIS A 291 8.24 14.19 -14.04
C HIS A 291 9.11 13.82 -15.25
N PRO A 292 10.43 13.99 -15.20
CA PRO A 292 11.33 13.73 -16.32
C PRO A 292 11.22 12.33 -16.91
N GLU A 293 11.17 11.30 -16.07
CA GLU A 293 11.07 9.90 -16.51
C GLU A 293 9.63 9.51 -16.87
N LYS A 294 8.68 9.82 -15.98
CA LYS A 294 7.26 9.44 -16.17
C LYS A 294 6.64 10.15 -17.38
N GLY A 295 7.07 11.39 -17.63
CA GLY A 295 6.65 12.19 -18.77
C GLY A 295 7.51 12.01 -20.02
N ALA A 296 8.58 11.21 -19.97
CA ALA A 296 9.42 10.97 -21.13
C ALA A 296 8.60 10.38 -22.29
N GLY A 297 8.76 10.91 -23.50
CA GLY A 297 8.01 10.46 -24.66
C GLY A 297 6.50 10.77 -24.61
N ARG A 298 6.05 11.71 -23.77
CA ARG A 298 4.65 12.09 -23.63
C ARG A 298 4.06 12.56 -24.96
N LYS A 299 2.80 12.19 -25.18
CA LYS A 299 1.98 12.58 -26.35
C LYS A 299 0.59 12.98 -25.86
N VAL A 300 -0.05 13.83 -26.65
CA VAL A 300 -1.47 14.15 -26.47
C VAL A 300 -2.26 13.29 -27.45
N VAL A 301 -3.17 12.48 -26.95
CA VAL A 301 -4.02 11.58 -27.75
C VAL A 301 -5.48 11.92 -27.54
N GLU A 302 -6.29 11.71 -28.57
CA GLU A 302 -7.74 11.86 -28.48
C GLU A 302 -8.34 10.62 -27.82
N LYS A 303 -9.28 10.82 -26.90
CA LYS A 303 -9.97 9.71 -26.21
C LYS A 303 -11.11 9.17 -27.07
N ASP A 304 -11.34 7.85 -26.97
CA ASP A 304 -12.57 7.24 -27.45
C ASP A 304 -13.77 7.86 -26.71
N GLY A 305 -14.62 8.60 -27.43
CA GLY A 305 -15.74 9.33 -26.81
C GLY A 305 -15.53 10.85 -26.69
N GLY A 306 -14.40 11.37 -27.15
CA GLY A 306 -14.06 12.80 -27.20
C GLY A 306 -13.22 13.27 -26.00
N GLY A 307 -12.47 14.36 -26.21
CA GLY A 307 -11.53 14.91 -25.25
C GLY A 307 -10.09 14.45 -25.49
N TRP A 308 -9.14 14.98 -24.70
CA TRP A 308 -7.71 14.74 -24.86
C TRP A 308 -7.12 14.09 -23.61
N GLU A 309 -6.15 13.20 -23.78
CA GLU A 309 -5.39 12.57 -22.73
C GLU A 309 -3.89 12.76 -22.99
N ILE A 310 -3.14 13.03 -21.93
CA ILE A 310 -1.69 12.99 -22.00
C ILE A 310 -1.25 11.58 -21.64
N THR A 311 -0.57 10.92 -22.57
CA THR A 311 0.01 9.59 -22.35
C THR A 311 1.53 9.62 -22.45
N SER A 312 2.19 8.60 -21.91
CA SER A 312 3.62 8.33 -22.04
C SER A 312 3.86 6.81 -21.98
N PRO A 313 5.01 6.29 -22.41
CA PRO A 313 5.34 4.87 -22.24
C PRO A 313 5.18 4.40 -20.79
N TRP A 314 5.62 5.19 -19.81
CA TRP A 314 5.42 4.90 -18.40
C TRP A 314 3.93 4.85 -18.01
N PHE A 315 3.13 5.80 -18.47
CA PHE A 315 1.70 5.86 -18.19
C PHE A 315 0.95 4.64 -18.73
N GLU A 316 1.30 4.17 -19.94
CA GLU A 316 0.68 2.96 -20.51
C GLU A 316 1.02 1.70 -19.71
N ILE A 317 2.23 1.60 -19.18
CA ILE A 317 2.60 0.50 -18.25
C ILE A 317 1.74 0.58 -16.98
N GLU A 318 1.68 1.74 -16.32
CA GLU A 318 0.87 1.93 -15.11
C GLU A 318 -0.62 1.63 -15.36
N LYS A 319 -1.14 2.04 -16.52
CA LYS A 319 -2.52 1.77 -16.95
C LYS A 319 -2.80 0.27 -17.14
N SER A 320 -1.80 -0.51 -17.54
CA SER A 320 -1.93 -1.96 -17.71
C SER A 320 -1.91 -2.76 -16.42
N VAL A 321 -1.30 -2.21 -15.34
CA VAL A 321 -1.09 -2.94 -14.08
C VAL A 321 -1.93 -2.43 -12.92
N ARG A 322 -2.53 -1.22 -13.03
CA ARG A 322 -3.39 -0.63 -12.00
C ARG A 322 -4.86 -0.78 -12.34
N SER A 323 -5.70 -0.85 -11.32
CA SER A 323 -7.12 -0.64 -11.51
C SER A 323 -7.40 0.80 -11.98
N PRO A 324 -8.50 1.07 -12.70
CA PRO A 324 -8.87 2.42 -13.12
C PRO A 324 -8.93 3.42 -11.96
N LYS A 325 -9.36 2.97 -10.79
CA LYS A 325 -9.41 3.78 -9.57
C LYS A 325 -8.02 4.12 -9.05
N GLU A 326 -7.13 3.13 -8.92
CA GLU A 326 -5.74 3.37 -8.53
C GLU A 326 -5.04 4.30 -9.51
N LEU A 327 -5.30 4.14 -10.82
CA LEU A 327 -4.76 5.00 -11.86
C LEU A 327 -5.26 6.45 -11.68
N ALA A 328 -6.55 6.64 -11.46
CA ALA A 328 -7.14 7.97 -11.24
C ALA A 328 -6.57 8.64 -9.97
N GLN A 329 -6.51 7.93 -8.86
CA GLN A 329 -6.05 8.49 -7.58
C GLN A 329 -4.53 8.67 -7.51
N GLU A 330 -3.77 7.63 -7.84
CA GLU A 330 -2.32 7.58 -7.60
C GLU A 330 -1.49 8.18 -8.74
N VAL A 331 -2.01 8.14 -9.99
CA VAL A 331 -1.30 8.61 -11.17
C VAL A 331 -1.86 9.94 -11.68
N LEU A 332 -3.18 10.02 -11.85
CA LEU A 332 -3.82 11.22 -12.39
C LEU A 332 -4.15 12.27 -11.33
N ALA A 333 -3.99 11.94 -10.04
CA ALA A 333 -4.33 12.80 -8.90
C ALA A 333 -5.76 13.37 -8.95
N GLN A 334 -6.70 12.53 -9.43
CA GLN A 334 -8.11 12.84 -9.56
C GLN A 334 -8.88 12.41 -8.32
N ASP A 335 -9.74 13.30 -7.84
CA ASP A 335 -10.72 12.97 -6.82
C ASP A 335 -11.88 12.21 -7.49
N ILE A 336 -12.21 11.05 -6.99
CA ILE A 336 -13.42 10.33 -7.40
C ILE A 336 -14.57 10.87 -6.56
N GLU A 337 -15.62 11.39 -7.19
CA GLU A 337 -16.71 12.06 -6.48
C GLU A 337 -17.45 11.12 -5.51
N SER A 338 -17.94 11.68 -4.40
CA SER A 338 -18.79 10.98 -3.43
C SER A 338 -20.15 10.68 -4.08
N GLY A 339 -20.48 9.41 -4.15
CA GLY A 339 -21.63 8.90 -4.92
C GLY A 339 -21.21 8.12 -6.16
N ASP A 340 -19.94 8.19 -6.56
CA ASP A 340 -19.40 7.35 -7.61
C ASP A 340 -19.27 5.90 -7.14
N MET A 341 -19.57 4.99 -8.05
CA MET A 341 -19.42 3.56 -7.82
C MET A 341 -17.98 3.26 -7.38
N PHE A 342 -17.84 2.46 -6.34
CA PHE A 342 -16.53 2.01 -5.86
C PHE A 342 -15.82 1.18 -6.93
N PHE A 343 -16.55 0.25 -7.53
CA PHE A 343 -16.06 -0.57 -8.62
C PHE A 343 -16.31 0.11 -9.95
N THR A 344 -15.39 -0.08 -10.89
CA THR A 344 -15.52 0.51 -12.24
C THR A 344 -16.68 -0.13 -12.99
N GLY A 345 -17.81 0.57 -13.06
CA GLY A 345 -19.05 0.09 -13.68
C GLY A 345 -18.85 -0.57 -15.04
N PRO A 346 -18.18 0.07 -16.02
CA PRO A 346 -17.95 -0.53 -17.34
C PRO A 346 -17.21 -1.87 -17.32
N ASN A 347 -16.29 -2.08 -16.39
CA ASN A 347 -15.59 -3.36 -16.25
C ASN A 347 -16.50 -4.45 -15.72
N PHE A 348 -17.31 -4.15 -14.70
CA PHE A 348 -18.28 -5.10 -14.14
C PHE A 348 -19.42 -5.39 -15.09
N GLU A 349 -19.93 -4.40 -15.84
CA GLU A 349 -20.94 -4.62 -16.89
C GLU A 349 -20.39 -5.50 -18.01
N LYS A 350 -19.19 -5.22 -18.50
CA LYS A 350 -18.52 -6.06 -19.49
C LYS A 350 -18.32 -7.48 -18.98
N HIS A 351 -17.87 -7.62 -17.74
CA HIS A 351 -17.66 -8.92 -17.09
C HIS A 351 -18.99 -9.68 -16.95
N LYS A 352 -20.06 -8.99 -16.51
CA LYS A 352 -21.42 -9.53 -16.43
C LYS A 352 -21.88 -10.02 -17.79
N ALA A 353 -21.74 -9.23 -18.83
CA ALA A 353 -22.14 -9.60 -20.20
C ALA A 353 -21.35 -10.81 -20.76
N MET A 354 -20.09 -10.98 -20.36
CA MET A 354 -19.24 -12.07 -20.86
C MET A 354 -19.38 -13.38 -20.09
N PHE A 355 -19.57 -13.33 -18.77
CA PHE A 355 -19.38 -14.47 -17.89
C PHE A 355 -20.57 -14.79 -16.98
N ALA A 356 -21.49 -13.83 -16.72
CA ALA A 356 -22.67 -14.10 -15.90
C ALA A 356 -23.58 -15.09 -16.58
N CYS A 357 -23.98 -16.13 -15.87
CA CYS A 357 -24.90 -17.13 -16.36
C CYS A 357 -25.65 -17.80 -15.21
N GLU A 358 -26.79 -18.40 -15.54
CA GLU A 358 -27.50 -19.25 -14.59
C GLU A 358 -26.62 -20.41 -14.14
N PRO A 359 -26.71 -20.83 -12.87
CA PRO A 359 -25.98 -21.98 -12.39
C PRO A 359 -26.40 -23.25 -13.16
N LEU A 360 -25.42 -24.08 -13.50
CA LEU A 360 -25.67 -25.38 -14.15
C LEU A 360 -26.56 -26.30 -13.29
N SER A 361 -26.48 -26.11 -11.98
CA SER A 361 -27.29 -26.87 -11.03
C SER A 361 -27.38 -26.17 -9.68
N ARG A 362 -28.45 -26.47 -8.94
CA ARG A 362 -28.66 -25.98 -7.58
C ARG A 362 -28.87 -27.17 -6.64
N TYR A 363 -28.39 -27.05 -5.42
CA TYR A 363 -28.44 -28.07 -4.40
C TYR A 363 -28.77 -27.46 -3.03
N THR A 364 -29.30 -28.30 -2.14
CA THR A 364 -29.14 -28.15 -0.70
C THR A 364 -27.87 -28.90 -0.30
N ILE A 365 -27.05 -28.35 0.58
CA ILE A 365 -25.81 -28.98 1.06
C ILE A 365 -25.62 -28.71 2.54
N ASP A 366 -25.38 -29.79 3.31
CA ASP A 366 -25.04 -29.73 4.73
C ASP A 366 -24.29 -31.02 5.14
N LEU A 367 -23.85 -31.11 6.38
CA LEU A 367 -23.48 -32.38 7.00
C LEU A 367 -24.73 -33.14 7.38
N LYS A 368 -24.69 -34.47 7.29
CA LYS A 368 -25.82 -35.35 7.71
C LYS A 368 -26.26 -35.00 9.13
N SER A 369 -27.56 -34.95 9.36
CA SER A 369 -28.17 -34.53 10.63
C SER A 369 -27.85 -35.44 11.82
N ASN A 370 -27.52 -36.72 11.58
CA ASN A 370 -27.12 -37.67 12.59
C ASN A 370 -25.67 -37.54 13.08
N ILE A 371 -24.89 -36.59 12.52
CA ILE A 371 -23.50 -36.37 12.92
C ILE A 371 -23.46 -35.27 13.98
N ALA A 372 -23.00 -35.64 15.19
CA ALA A 372 -22.78 -34.68 16.27
C ALA A 372 -21.61 -33.75 15.96
N ASN A 373 -21.65 -32.53 16.49
CA ASN A 373 -20.61 -31.51 16.22
C ASN A 373 -19.21 -31.97 16.65
N GLU A 374 -19.12 -32.73 17.73
CA GLU A 374 -17.87 -33.29 18.26
C GLU A 374 -17.26 -34.36 17.34
N GLU A 375 -18.06 -34.99 16.51
CA GLU A 375 -17.61 -35.99 15.55
C GLU A 375 -17.13 -35.41 14.22
N VAL A 376 -17.53 -34.18 13.88
CA VAL A 376 -17.21 -33.53 12.60
C VAL A 376 -15.70 -33.50 12.34
N ARG A 377 -14.89 -33.27 13.36
CA ARG A 377 -13.42 -33.29 13.27
C ARG A 377 -12.85 -34.61 12.72
N ASN A 378 -13.52 -35.75 13.00
CA ASN A 378 -13.05 -37.04 12.52
C ASN A 378 -13.28 -37.17 11.02
N PHE A 379 -14.45 -36.70 10.52
CA PHE A 379 -14.76 -36.66 9.09
C PHE A 379 -13.85 -35.72 8.32
N ILE A 380 -13.50 -34.57 8.91
CA ILE A 380 -12.51 -33.63 8.36
C ILE A 380 -11.14 -34.30 8.24
N ARG A 381 -10.67 -34.97 9.28
CA ARG A 381 -9.37 -35.67 9.29
C ARG A 381 -9.33 -36.82 8.27
N GLN A 382 -10.42 -37.58 8.16
CA GLN A 382 -10.56 -38.69 7.22
C GLN A 382 -10.95 -38.22 5.81
N ARG A 383 -11.47 -36.96 5.68
CA ARG A 383 -12.06 -36.41 4.44
C ARG A 383 -13.12 -37.28 3.86
N ASP A 384 -13.91 -37.84 4.73
CA ASP A 384 -14.96 -38.77 4.34
C ASP A 384 -16.14 -37.99 3.75
N TYR A 385 -16.28 -38.10 2.43
CA TYR A 385 -17.40 -37.47 1.72
C TYR A 385 -18.78 -38.05 2.10
N ASN A 386 -18.81 -39.22 2.69
CA ASN A 386 -20.08 -39.83 3.15
C ASN A 386 -20.76 -39.03 4.26
N CYS A 387 -20.06 -38.08 4.91
CA CYS A 387 -20.68 -37.18 5.87
C CYS A 387 -21.52 -36.07 5.22
N VAL A 388 -21.34 -35.80 3.93
CA VAL A 388 -22.02 -34.72 3.21
C VAL A 388 -23.39 -35.20 2.74
N ASP A 389 -24.44 -34.44 3.08
CA ASP A 389 -25.78 -34.54 2.52
C ASP A 389 -25.95 -33.47 1.45
N ILE A 390 -25.94 -33.87 0.20
CA ILE A 390 -26.15 -32.99 -0.95
C ILE A 390 -27.31 -33.52 -1.80
N ARG A 391 -28.30 -32.66 -2.02
CA ARG A 391 -29.51 -33.05 -2.78
C ARG A 391 -29.81 -31.98 -3.83
N ARG A 392 -30.08 -32.41 -5.06
CA ARG A 392 -30.47 -31.51 -6.13
C ARG A 392 -31.83 -30.88 -5.82
N SER A 393 -31.92 -29.55 -5.90
CA SER A 393 -33.14 -28.80 -5.62
C SER A 393 -33.16 -27.50 -6.41
N ASN A 394 -34.22 -27.23 -7.13
CA ASN A 394 -34.35 -25.96 -7.89
C ASN A 394 -34.42 -24.72 -6.98
N LYS A 395 -34.78 -24.90 -5.70
CA LYS A 395 -34.79 -23.84 -4.66
C LYS A 395 -33.61 -23.90 -3.71
N GLY A 396 -32.60 -24.75 -4.01
CA GLY A 396 -31.42 -24.91 -3.15
C GLY A 396 -30.55 -23.65 -3.09
N GLU A 397 -30.02 -23.39 -1.91
CA GLU A 397 -29.15 -22.26 -1.61
C GLU A 397 -27.75 -22.40 -2.21
N PHE A 398 -27.33 -23.62 -2.57
CA PHE A 398 -26.01 -23.91 -3.13
C PHE A 398 -26.09 -23.98 -4.66
N ARG A 399 -25.50 -22.97 -5.31
CA ARG A 399 -25.45 -22.76 -6.77
C ARG A 399 -24.11 -23.21 -7.30
N VAL A 400 -24.12 -23.98 -8.41
CA VAL A 400 -22.90 -24.58 -8.99
C VAL A 400 -22.80 -24.25 -10.47
N TRP A 401 -21.67 -23.69 -10.89
CA TRP A 401 -21.36 -23.29 -12.27
C TRP A 401 -20.32 -24.18 -12.95
N THR A 402 -19.87 -25.23 -12.30
CA THR A 402 -18.90 -26.17 -12.90
C THR A 402 -19.53 -27.53 -13.15
N HIS A 403 -18.97 -28.26 -14.12
CA HIS A 403 -19.36 -29.65 -14.34
C HIS A 403 -18.85 -30.53 -13.19
N LEU A 404 -19.70 -31.41 -12.73
CA LEU A 404 -19.40 -32.31 -11.62
C LEU A 404 -19.03 -33.70 -12.13
N MET A 405 -17.98 -34.26 -11.57
CA MET A 405 -17.57 -35.66 -11.76
C MET A 405 -17.94 -36.45 -10.50
N LEU A 406 -18.85 -37.41 -10.64
CA LEU A 406 -19.37 -38.18 -9.51
C LEU A 406 -19.97 -37.29 -8.39
N GLY A 407 -20.67 -36.21 -8.76
CA GLY A 407 -21.29 -35.26 -7.84
C GLY A 407 -20.34 -34.26 -7.18
N ARG A 408 -19.08 -34.18 -7.58
CA ARG A 408 -18.06 -33.31 -7.01
C ARG A 408 -17.33 -32.51 -8.11
N PRO A 409 -16.75 -31.35 -7.81
CA PRO A 409 -15.90 -30.64 -8.75
C PRO A 409 -14.59 -31.42 -9.01
N ASP A 410 -13.84 -31.01 -10.01
CA ASP A 410 -12.59 -31.66 -10.41
C ASP A 410 -11.60 -31.80 -9.24
N GLN A 411 -11.41 -33.03 -8.79
CA GLN A 411 -10.56 -33.33 -7.62
C GLN A 411 -9.06 -33.20 -7.90
N SER A 412 -8.66 -32.89 -9.13
CA SER A 412 -7.27 -32.58 -9.49
C SER A 412 -6.91 -31.10 -9.22
N LYS A 413 -7.89 -30.23 -9.00
CA LYS A 413 -7.75 -28.80 -8.78
C LYS A 413 -7.80 -28.43 -7.30
N SER A 414 -7.34 -27.22 -6.99
CA SER A 414 -7.36 -26.62 -5.65
C SER A 414 -8.42 -25.53 -5.56
N TYR A 415 -9.06 -25.43 -4.40
CA TYR A 415 -10.17 -24.49 -4.19
C TYR A 415 -9.88 -23.58 -2.99
N ARG A 416 -10.56 -22.44 -2.95
CA ARG A 416 -10.57 -21.50 -1.83
C ARG A 416 -12.00 -21.15 -1.48
N LEU A 417 -12.25 -21.01 -0.19
CA LEU A 417 -13.53 -20.59 0.34
C LEU A 417 -13.39 -19.22 1.01
N GLY A 418 -14.19 -18.26 0.57
CA GLY A 418 -14.43 -17.01 1.26
C GLY A 418 -15.80 -17.05 1.92
N VAL A 419 -15.89 -16.68 3.19
CA VAL A 419 -17.15 -16.76 3.95
C VAL A 419 -17.46 -15.41 4.58
N ASP A 420 -18.60 -14.86 4.23
CA ASP A 420 -19.22 -13.74 4.92
C ASP A 420 -20.33 -14.26 5.83
N VAL A 421 -20.31 -13.84 7.11
CA VAL A 421 -21.12 -14.44 8.16
C VAL A 421 -22.13 -13.45 8.71
N SER A 422 -23.43 -13.72 8.49
CA SER A 422 -24.53 -12.97 9.10
C SER A 422 -25.04 -13.61 10.40
N LYS A 423 -25.92 -12.88 11.10
CA LYS A 423 -26.59 -13.42 12.32
C LYS A 423 -27.62 -14.50 12.05
N GLY A 424 -28.02 -14.72 10.80
CA GLY A 424 -29.04 -15.69 10.44
C GLY A 424 -30.46 -15.30 10.86
N GLN A 425 -30.77 -14.01 10.90
CA GLN A 425 -32.07 -13.47 11.32
C GLN A 425 -32.83 -12.77 10.17
N GLY A 426 -32.47 -13.07 8.92
CA GLY A 426 -33.11 -12.51 7.73
C GLY A 426 -32.76 -11.07 7.39
N ALA A 427 -31.83 -10.43 8.13
CA ALA A 427 -31.43 -9.05 7.87
C ALA A 427 -30.38 -8.96 6.73
N SER A 428 -29.39 -9.84 6.70
CA SER A 428 -28.39 -9.96 5.64
C SER A 428 -28.11 -11.44 5.34
N ASN A 429 -27.49 -11.71 4.19
CA ASN A 429 -27.14 -13.08 3.83
C ASN A 429 -25.84 -13.51 4.51
N SER A 430 -25.74 -14.79 4.85
CA SER A 430 -24.44 -15.44 4.92
C SER A 430 -24.09 -15.99 3.55
N VAL A 431 -22.85 -15.88 3.14
CA VAL A 431 -22.37 -16.31 1.81
C VAL A 431 -21.10 -17.13 1.94
N ILE A 432 -21.06 -18.26 1.22
CA ILE A 432 -19.84 -19.04 1.00
C ILE A 432 -19.52 -19.01 -0.49
N SER A 433 -18.45 -18.34 -0.87
CA SER A 433 -17.94 -18.30 -2.24
C SER A 433 -16.85 -19.33 -2.44
N VAL A 434 -16.91 -20.09 -3.54
CA VAL A 434 -15.92 -21.12 -3.88
C VAL A 434 -15.22 -20.76 -5.17
N LYS A 435 -13.91 -20.49 -5.09
CA LYS A 435 -13.05 -20.17 -6.22
C LYS A 435 -12.11 -21.32 -6.56
N CYS A 436 -12.04 -21.69 -7.84
CA CYS A 436 -10.98 -22.55 -8.35
C CYS A 436 -9.68 -21.73 -8.49
N ARG A 437 -8.61 -22.25 -7.92
CA ARG A 437 -7.34 -21.52 -7.87
C ARG A 437 -6.62 -21.50 -9.23
N GLU A 438 -6.72 -22.59 -9.98
CA GLU A 438 -6.04 -22.78 -11.26
C GLU A 438 -6.71 -22.02 -12.40
N THR A 439 -8.05 -21.93 -12.41
CA THR A 439 -8.79 -21.25 -13.47
C THR A 439 -9.20 -19.82 -13.12
N GLY A 440 -9.17 -19.46 -11.84
CA GLY A 440 -9.69 -18.17 -11.38
C GLY A 440 -11.21 -18.09 -11.30
N GLU A 441 -11.94 -19.15 -11.68
CA GLU A 441 -13.40 -19.15 -11.74
C GLU A 441 -14.05 -19.35 -10.37
N LYS A 442 -15.12 -18.62 -10.12
CA LYS A 442 -16.10 -18.91 -9.07
C LYS A 442 -16.94 -20.10 -9.53
N ILE A 443 -16.72 -21.26 -8.93
CA ILE A 443 -17.37 -22.51 -9.34
C ILE A 443 -18.66 -22.79 -8.59
N ALA A 444 -18.83 -22.23 -7.39
CA ALA A 444 -20.03 -22.39 -6.59
C ALA A 444 -20.22 -21.24 -5.59
N GLU A 445 -21.47 -21.06 -5.17
CA GLU A 445 -21.91 -20.09 -4.17
C GLU A 445 -23.02 -20.69 -3.32
N TRP A 446 -22.87 -20.67 -2.02
CA TRP A 446 -23.97 -20.88 -1.08
C TRP A 446 -24.40 -19.54 -0.50
N ARG A 447 -25.72 -19.28 -0.43
CA ARG A 447 -26.26 -18.02 0.07
C ARG A 447 -27.58 -18.23 0.79
N GLY A 448 -27.66 -17.79 2.05
CA GLY A 448 -28.87 -17.89 2.87
C GLY A 448 -28.90 -16.84 3.99
N ALA A 449 -30.07 -16.28 4.28
CA ALA A 449 -30.25 -15.22 5.26
C ALA A 449 -30.68 -15.72 6.67
N ASN A 450 -31.12 -16.97 6.77
CA ASN A 450 -31.74 -17.51 7.99
C ASN A 450 -30.93 -18.59 8.70
N THR A 451 -29.67 -18.76 8.31
CA THR A 451 -28.78 -19.80 8.86
C THR A 451 -27.88 -19.21 9.93
N PRO A 452 -28.01 -19.63 11.20
CA PRO A 452 -27.14 -19.14 12.28
C PRO A 452 -25.66 -19.50 12.06
N PRO A 453 -24.70 -18.77 12.66
CA PRO A 453 -23.27 -18.99 12.45
C PRO A 453 -22.78 -20.41 12.73
N TYR A 454 -23.34 -21.09 13.74
CA TYR A 454 -22.96 -22.46 14.09
C TYR A 454 -23.46 -23.49 13.06
N GLU A 455 -24.64 -23.28 12.46
CA GLU A 455 -25.13 -24.10 11.34
C GLU A 455 -24.37 -23.79 10.06
N LEU A 456 -24.09 -22.51 9.78
CA LEU A 456 -23.26 -22.12 8.65
C LEU A 456 -21.89 -22.79 8.69
N ALA A 457 -21.31 -22.98 9.87
CA ALA A 457 -20.04 -23.69 10.02
C ALA A 457 -20.14 -25.17 9.57
N ARG A 458 -21.27 -25.83 9.79
CA ARG A 458 -21.52 -27.19 9.28
C ARG A 458 -21.62 -27.19 7.75
N VAL A 459 -22.38 -26.25 7.18
CA VAL A 459 -22.47 -26.04 5.72
C VAL A 459 -21.09 -25.77 5.12
N ALA A 460 -20.29 -24.91 5.74
CA ALA A 460 -18.95 -24.60 5.25
C ALA A 460 -18.02 -25.81 5.24
N VAL A 461 -18.09 -26.68 6.26
CA VAL A 461 -17.36 -27.96 6.28
C VAL A 461 -17.88 -28.91 5.20
N ALA A 462 -19.18 -28.99 5.00
CA ALA A 462 -19.76 -29.81 3.93
C ALA A 462 -19.28 -29.36 2.54
N VAL A 463 -19.31 -28.06 2.27
CA VAL A 463 -18.76 -27.46 1.03
C VAL A 463 -17.26 -27.72 0.90
N ALA A 464 -16.48 -27.57 1.98
CA ALA A 464 -15.05 -27.82 1.97
C ALA A 464 -14.71 -29.29 1.65
N ILE A 465 -15.42 -30.23 2.25
CA ILE A 465 -15.25 -31.68 1.96
C ILE A 465 -15.73 -32.00 0.53
N TRP A 466 -16.82 -31.38 0.07
CA TRP A 466 -17.30 -31.53 -1.31
C TRP A 466 -16.25 -31.05 -2.34
N CYS A 467 -15.58 -29.91 -2.08
CA CYS A 467 -14.47 -29.41 -2.91
C CYS A 467 -13.23 -30.29 -2.79
N GLY A 468 -12.90 -30.76 -1.58
CA GLY A 468 -11.66 -31.44 -1.29
C GLY A 468 -11.52 -32.80 -1.97
N GLY A 469 -10.30 -33.11 -2.43
CA GLY A 469 -9.92 -34.41 -2.95
C GLY A 469 -9.59 -35.41 -1.84
N LYS A 470 -9.20 -36.62 -2.23
CA LYS A 470 -8.76 -37.67 -1.29
C LYS A 470 -7.44 -37.36 -0.57
N LEU A 471 -6.65 -36.42 -1.09
CA LEU A 471 -5.34 -36.10 -0.51
C LEU A 471 -5.43 -35.05 0.60
N PRO A 472 -4.65 -35.17 1.68
CA PRO A 472 -4.66 -34.26 2.83
C PRO A 472 -4.54 -32.78 2.50
N GLN A 473 -3.67 -32.45 1.55
CA GLN A 473 -3.35 -31.07 1.21
C GLN A 473 -4.38 -30.37 0.32
N ARG A 474 -5.52 -31.03 0.01
CA ARG A 474 -6.51 -30.52 -0.95
C ARG A 474 -7.78 -29.97 -0.32
N LEU A 475 -7.93 -30.00 1.01
CA LEU A 475 -9.00 -29.24 1.63
C LEU A 475 -8.77 -27.75 1.34
N PRO A 476 -9.82 -27.00 0.97
CA PRO A 476 -9.70 -25.59 0.64
C PRO A 476 -9.14 -24.75 1.78
N LEU A 477 -8.33 -23.74 1.47
CA LEU A 477 -8.08 -22.69 2.44
C LEU A 477 -9.36 -21.90 2.63
N MET A 478 -9.79 -21.74 3.87
CA MET A 478 -10.98 -20.98 4.24
C MET A 478 -10.60 -19.66 4.90
N LYS A 479 -11.15 -18.54 4.38
CA LYS A 479 -11.00 -17.21 4.96
C LYS A 479 -12.41 -16.65 5.22
N TRP A 480 -12.66 -16.20 6.45
CA TRP A 480 -13.95 -15.63 6.83
C TRP A 480 -13.79 -14.28 7.51
N GLU A 481 -14.83 -13.45 7.41
CA GLU A 481 -14.88 -12.21 8.18
C GLU A 481 -15.11 -12.52 9.66
N MET A 482 -14.24 -11.97 10.52
CA MET A 482 -14.21 -12.31 11.95
C MET A 482 -15.08 -11.38 12.79
N ASN A 483 -15.54 -10.26 12.23
CA ASN A 483 -16.31 -9.27 12.94
C ASN A 483 -17.72 -9.77 13.30
N GLY A 484 -18.22 -9.39 14.47
CA GLY A 484 -19.57 -9.77 14.90
C GLY A 484 -19.81 -11.27 14.93
N PRO A 485 -20.79 -11.79 14.13
CA PRO A 485 -21.14 -13.22 14.14
C PRO A 485 -20.05 -14.16 13.63
N GLY A 486 -19.04 -13.63 12.94
CA GLY A 486 -17.86 -14.39 12.52
C GLY A 486 -17.05 -14.98 13.67
N TRP A 487 -17.16 -14.44 14.88
CA TRP A 487 -16.56 -15.03 16.08
C TRP A 487 -17.13 -16.41 16.40
N ASP A 488 -18.46 -16.55 16.39
CA ASP A 488 -19.12 -17.82 16.68
C ASP A 488 -18.82 -18.85 15.60
N PHE A 489 -18.87 -18.44 14.33
CA PHE A 489 -18.45 -19.28 13.21
C PHE A 489 -16.99 -19.73 13.37
N GLY A 490 -16.07 -18.80 13.63
CA GLY A 490 -14.64 -19.10 13.78
C GLY A 490 -14.35 -20.03 14.97
N ARG A 491 -15.05 -19.86 16.09
CA ARG A 491 -14.96 -20.75 17.23
C ARG A 491 -15.37 -22.18 16.88
N MET A 492 -16.47 -22.35 16.13
CA MET A 492 -16.89 -23.67 15.65
C MET A 492 -15.83 -24.29 14.74
N MET A 493 -15.34 -23.53 13.75
CA MET A 493 -14.36 -24.02 12.79
C MET A 493 -13.03 -24.43 13.43
N VAL A 494 -12.50 -23.61 14.34
CA VAL A 494 -11.14 -23.80 14.89
C VAL A 494 -11.13 -24.68 16.13
N MET A 495 -12.06 -24.47 17.07
CA MET A 495 -12.04 -25.15 18.37
C MET A 495 -12.87 -26.44 18.41
N ILE A 496 -13.97 -26.52 17.67
CA ILE A 496 -14.86 -27.68 17.71
C ILE A 496 -14.56 -28.63 16.56
N PHE A 497 -14.52 -28.10 15.32
CA PHE A 497 -14.32 -28.90 14.13
C PHE A 497 -12.84 -29.15 13.82
N GLU A 498 -11.92 -28.38 14.42
CA GLU A 498 -10.47 -28.46 14.19
C GLU A 498 -10.13 -28.42 12.68
N TYR A 499 -10.78 -27.52 11.94
CA TYR A 499 -10.52 -27.37 10.50
C TYR A 499 -9.07 -26.93 10.27
N PRO A 500 -8.27 -27.66 9.45
CA PRO A 500 -6.82 -27.47 9.44
C PRO A 500 -6.31 -26.31 8.56
N PHE A 501 -7.09 -25.88 7.54
CA PHE A 501 -6.65 -24.92 6.53
C PHE A 501 -7.47 -23.63 6.56
N TYR A 502 -7.12 -22.72 7.43
CA TYR A 502 -7.78 -21.43 7.56
C TYR A 502 -6.77 -20.27 7.56
N TYR A 503 -7.27 -19.08 7.23
CA TYR A 503 -6.48 -17.86 7.20
C TYR A 503 -6.08 -17.44 8.62
N LYS A 504 -4.78 -17.12 8.78
CA LYS A 504 -4.21 -16.51 9.99
C LYS A 504 -3.57 -15.19 9.61
N LYS A 505 -3.82 -14.15 10.39
CA LYS A 505 -3.19 -12.86 10.17
C LYS A 505 -1.68 -12.98 10.39
N VAL A 506 -0.90 -12.63 9.36
CA VAL A 506 0.57 -12.55 9.44
C VAL A 506 0.95 -11.13 9.84
N VAL A 507 1.75 -10.98 10.89
CA VAL A 507 2.36 -9.70 11.24
C VAL A 507 3.77 -9.70 10.68
N SER A 508 4.05 -8.76 9.79
CA SER A 508 5.39 -8.54 9.26
C SER A 508 6.27 -7.95 10.36
N GLY A 509 7.18 -8.74 10.92
CA GLY A 509 8.29 -8.24 11.74
C GLY A 509 9.46 -7.80 10.85
N GLN A 510 10.38 -7.01 11.40
CA GLN A 510 11.55 -6.49 10.67
C GLN A 510 12.47 -7.59 10.08
N THR A 511 12.40 -8.82 10.57
CA THR A 511 13.26 -9.94 10.16
C THR A 511 12.52 -11.24 9.87
N THR A 512 11.30 -11.43 10.33
CA THR A 512 10.52 -12.66 10.12
C THR A 512 9.02 -12.38 10.11
N ASN A 513 8.31 -12.97 9.14
CA ASN A 513 6.85 -13.00 9.16
C ASN A 513 6.39 -14.02 10.21
N THR A 514 5.73 -13.54 11.26
CA THR A 514 5.21 -14.40 12.34
C THR A 514 3.70 -14.54 12.20
N GLU A 515 3.21 -15.78 12.07
CA GLU A 515 1.78 -16.05 12.14
C GLU A 515 1.25 -15.70 13.54
N THR A 516 0.21 -14.89 13.60
CA THR A 516 -0.45 -14.60 14.88
C THR A 516 -1.34 -15.77 15.30
N LYS A 517 -1.67 -15.84 16.59
CA LYS A 517 -2.70 -16.77 17.09
C LYS A 517 -4.12 -16.37 16.69
N LYS A 518 -4.30 -15.18 16.06
CA LYS A 518 -5.60 -14.68 15.61
C LYS A 518 -5.96 -15.34 14.28
N TYR A 519 -7.07 -16.01 14.22
CA TYR A 519 -7.67 -16.64 13.04
C TYR A 519 -8.77 -15.76 12.45
N GLY A 520 -9.06 -15.97 11.17
CA GLY A 520 -10.03 -15.16 10.41
C GLY A 520 -9.49 -13.78 10.02
N TRP A 521 -10.22 -13.13 9.15
CA TRP A 521 -9.91 -11.78 8.66
C TRP A 521 -10.73 -10.75 9.42
N HIS A 522 -10.07 -9.74 9.97
CA HIS A 522 -10.72 -8.66 10.69
C HIS A 522 -10.95 -7.48 9.75
N SER A 523 -12.20 -7.09 9.62
CA SER A 523 -12.64 -5.93 8.86
C SER A 523 -12.47 -4.66 9.68
N ASP A 524 -11.63 -3.77 9.19
CA ASP A 524 -11.54 -2.38 9.58
C ASP A 524 -11.55 -1.52 8.29
N PRO A 525 -11.77 -0.20 8.34
CA PRO A 525 -11.88 0.63 7.14
C PRO A 525 -10.71 0.48 6.17
N THR A 526 -9.50 0.32 6.68
CA THR A 526 -8.28 0.16 5.88
C THR A 526 -8.21 -1.21 5.22
N SER A 527 -8.35 -2.28 6.01
CA SER A 527 -8.28 -3.66 5.50
C SER A 527 -9.45 -3.98 4.56
N LYS A 528 -10.63 -3.41 4.79
CA LYS A 528 -11.79 -3.52 3.90
C LYS A 528 -11.51 -2.84 2.55
N ASN A 529 -10.97 -1.64 2.58
CA ASN A 529 -10.59 -0.92 1.35
C ASN A 529 -9.53 -1.70 0.56
N GLU A 530 -8.48 -2.19 1.22
CA GLU A 530 -7.43 -2.99 0.58
C GLU A 530 -7.98 -4.27 -0.06
N LEU A 531 -8.87 -4.97 0.63
CA LEU A 531 -9.52 -6.18 0.14
C LEU A 531 -10.39 -5.90 -1.11
N LEU A 532 -11.20 -4.85 -1.07
CA LEU A 532 -12.08 -4.48 -2.18
C LEU A 532 -11.30 -3.93 -3.38
N MET A 533 -10.22 -3.17 -3.16
CA MET A 533 -9.32 -2.73 -4.24
C MET A 533 -8.59 -3.92 -4.89
N LEU A 534 -8.20 -4.93 -4.10
CA LEU A 534 -7.65 -6.17 -4.64
C LEU A 534 -8.68 -6.89 -5.53
N TYR A 535 -9.94 -6.94 -5.10
CA TYR A 535 -11.02 -7.57 -5.86
C TYR A 535 -11.26 -6.84 -7.19
N ASP A 536 -11.37 -5.50 -7.17
CA ASP A 536 -11.52 -4.68 -8.38
C ASP A 536 -10.38 -4.91 -9.38
N ARG A 537 -9.12 -4.88 -8.90
CA ARG A 537 -7.95 -5.14 -9.73
C ARG A 537 -7.95 -6.52 -10.35
N VAL A 538 -8.24 -7.56 -9.55
CA VAL A 538 -8.22 -8.94 -10.03
C VAL A 538 -9.35 -9.18 -11.04
N MET A 539 -10.51 -8.56 -10.86
CA MET A 539 -11.61 -8.56 -11.82
C MET A 539 -11.24 -7.87 -13.12
N ALA A 540 -10.63 -6.68 -13.05
CA ALA A 540 -10.21 -5.90 -14.22
C ALA A 540 -9.20 -6.66 -15.11
N HIS A 541 -8.34 -7.49 -14.50
CA HIS A 541 -7.30 -8.24 -15.20
C HIS A 541 -7.67 -9.70 -15.50
N GLY A 542 -8.93 -10.09 -15.31
CA GLY A 542 -9.41 -11.45 -15.60
C GLY A 542 -8.88 -12.54 -14.65
N GLY A 543 -8.32 -12.16 -13.51
CA GLY A 543 -7.82 -13.11 -12.49
C GLY A 543 -8.91 -13.70 -11.60
N PHE A 544 -10.15 -13.21 -11.72
CA PHE A 544 -11.34 -13.74 -11.11
C PHE A 544 -12.48 -13.73 -12.11
N ILE A 545 -13.03 -14.88 -12.42
CA ILE A 545 -14.19 -15.04 -13.30
C ILE A 545 -15.41 -15.33 -12.45
N ASN A 546 -16.31 -14.35 -12.35
CA ASN A 546 -17.54 -14.47 -11.55
C ASN A 546 -18.72 -14.77 -12.46
N HIS A 547 -19.41 -15.90 -12.19
CA HIS A 547 -20.59 -16.32 -12.93
C HIS A 547 -21.90 -15.90 -12.25
N SER A 548 -21.84 -15.45 -10.98
CA SER A 548 -23.01 -15.04 -10.22
C SER A 548 -23.46 -13.64 -10.64
N GLU A 549 -24.56 -13.55 -11.40
CA GLU A 549 -25.16 -12.27 -11.79
C GLU A 549 -25.49 -11.43 -10.56
N PHE A 550 -26.05 -12.03 -9.51
CA PHE A 550 -26.38 -11.35 -8.27
C PHE A 550 -25.15 -10.71 -7.60
N ALA A 551 -24.03 -11.43 -7.52
CA ALA A 551 -22.80 -10.89 -6.92
C ALA A 551 -22.20 -9.74 -7.75
N LEU A 552 -22.32 -9.81 -9.08
CA LEU A 552 -21.87 -8.75 -9.99
C LEU A 552 -22.76 -7.51 -9.88
N GLU A 553 -24.08 -7.69 -9.77
CA GLU A 553 -25.02 -6.59 -9.53
C GLU A 553 -24.76 -5.94 -8.16
N GLU A 554 -24.58 -6.75 -7.12
CA GLU A 554 -24.25 -6.25 -5.78
C GLU A 554 -22.98 -5.39 -5.80
N ALA A 555 -21.94 -5.78 -6.56
CA ALA A 555 -20.72 -5.01 -6.72
C ALA A 555 -20.99 -3.65 -7.40
N MET A 556 -21.87 -3.58 -8.38
CA MET A 556 -22.20 -2.31 -9.06
C MET A 556 -22.88 -1.28 -8.14
N TYR A 557 -23.43 -1.71 -7.01
CA TYR A 557 -24.03 -0.81 -6.02
C TYR A 557 -23.07 -0.35 -4.93
N TYR A 558 -21.80 -0.81 -4.93
CA TYR A 558 -20.81 -0.31 -3.98
C TYR A 558 -20.43 1.13 -4.30
N ILE A 559 -20.60 2.01 -3.31
CA ILE A 559 -20.29 3.44 -3.40
C ILE A 559 -19.33 3.87 -2.30
N HIS A 560 -18.69 5.01 -2.54
CA HIS A 560 -18.04 5.77 -1.48
C HIS A 560 -19.06 6.64 -0.77
N PHE A 561 -19.23 6.43 0.52
CA PHE A 561 -20.02 7.33 1.36
C PHE A 561 -19.23 8.60 1.71
N PRO A 562 -19.91 9.72 2.03
CA PRO A 562 -19.25 10.99 2.35
C PRO A 562 -18.28 10.93 3.55
N ASP A 563 -18.50 9.99 4.48
CA ASP A 563 -17.67 9.74 5.65
C ASP A 563 -16.44 8.86 5.35
N GLY A 564 -16.22 8.50 4.07
CA GLY A 564 -15.15 7.63 3.63
C GLY A 564 -15.41 6.14 3.80
N TYR A 565 -16.58 5.76 4.32
CA TYR A 565 -17.01 4.36 4.35
C TYR A 565 -17.25 3.84 2.93
N ILE A 566 -16.94 2.55 2.71
CA ILE A 566 -17.18 1.87 1.44
C ILE A 566 -18.17 0.73 1.68
N GLY A 567 -19.26 0.76 0.94
CA GLY A 567 -20.29 -0.25 1.06
C GLY A 567 -21.36 -0.10 -0.01
N PRO A 568 -22.31 -1.04 -0.07
CA PRO A 568 -23.43 -0.93 -1.01
C PRO A 568 -24.34 0.23 -0.61
N ALA A 569 -24.83 0.96 -1.63
CA ALA A 569 -25.95 1.88 -1.45
C ALA A 569 -27.13 1.11 -0.86
N GLU A 570 -27.86 1.75 0.09
CA GLU A 570 -29.02 1.10 0.70
C GLU A 570 -30.09 0.84 -0.36
N LEU A 571 -30.18 -0.40 -0.81
CA LEU A 571 -31.22 -0.90 -1.72
C LEU A 571 -32.09 -1.93 -1.01
N VAL A 572 -33.37 -1.70 -1.03
CA VAL A 572 -34.35 -2.70 -0.65
C VAL A 572 -34.48 -3.67 -1.85
N GLN A 573 -34.00 -4.89 -1.70
CA GLN A 573 -34.19 -5.92 -2.73
C GLN A 573 -35.46 -6.71 -2.46
N GLU A 574 -36.44 -6.58 -3.35
CA GLU A 574 -37.71 -7.30 -3.27
C GLU A 574 -37.58 -8.82 -3.48
N ASN A 575 -36.48 -9.29 -4.09
CA ASN A 575 -36.29 -10.70 -4.49
C ASN A 575 -35.22 -11.48 -3.71
N SER A 576 -34.72 -10.94 -2.60
CA SER A 576 -33.76 -11.63 -1.72
C SER A 576 -34.43 -12.09 -0.43
N SER A 577 -34.00 -13.23 0.12
CA SER A 577 -34.37 -13.65 1.47
C SER A 577 -33.90 -12.68 2.57
N ALA A 578 -32.96 -11.78 2.24
CA ALA A 578 -32.49 -10.71 3.10
C ALA A 578 -33.32 -9.44 2.91
N ARG A 579 -33.51 -8.68 4.00
CA ARG A 579 -34.27 -7.41 3.98
C ARG A 579 -33.51 -6.27 3.32
N LYS A 580 -32.16 -6.33 3.32
CA LYS A 580 -31.28 -5.31 2.75
C LYS A 580 -30.07 -5.96 2.09
N THR A 581 -29.50 -5.33 1.07
CA THR A 581 -28.20 -5.72 0.51
C THR A 581 -27.09 -5.12 1.35
N HIS A 582 -26.22 -5.96 1.89
CA HIS A 582 -25.09 -5.56 2.72
C HIS A 582 -23.73 -5.78 2.04
N GLY A 583 -23.71 -6.23 0.79
CA GLY A 583 -22.47 -6.50 0.05
C GLY A 583 -21.85 -7.86 0.38
N ASP A 584 -22.67 -8.77 0.87
CA ASP A 584 -22.25 -10.06 1.43
C ASP A 584 -21.55 -10.95 0.39
N CYS A 585 -22.04 -10.97 -0.86
CA CYS A 585 -21.40 -11.74 -1.94
C CYS A 585 -20.04 -11.16 -2.36
N VAL A 586 -19.94 -9.84 -2.42
CA VAL A 586 -18.70 -9.13 -2.77
C VAL A 586 -17.62 -9.40 -1.74
N ILE A 587 -17.95 -9.34 -0.46
CA ILE A 587 -17.00 -9.66 0.63
C ILE A 587 -16.59 -11.12 0.56
N ALA A 588 -17.53 -12.04 0.42
CA ALA A 588 -17.21 -13.48 0.32
C ALA A 588 -16.31 -13.77 -0.90
N ASP A 589 -16.57 -13.16 -2.05
CA ASP A 589 -15.75 -13.31 -3.27
C ASP A 589 -14.34 -12.75 -3.05
N ALA A 590 -14.22 -11.54 -2.52
CA ALA A 590 -12.95 -10.91 -2.22
C ALA A 590 -12.11 -11.71 -1.21
N LEU A 591 -12.75 -12.34 -0.22
CA LEU A 591 -12.06 -13.21 0.74
C LEU A 591 -11.44 -14.47 0.10
N THR A 592 -11.87 -14.90 -1.10
CA THR A 592 -11.22 -15.99 -1.82
C THR A 592 -9.87 -15.60 -2.42
N LEU A 593 -9.53 -14.30 -2.47
CA LEU A 593 -8.32 -13.80 -3.09
C LEU A 593 -7.08 -13.94 -2.18
N GLU A 594 -5.91 -13.98 -2.82
CA GLU A 594 -4.62 -14.01 -2.12
C GLU A 594 -4.13 -12.58 -1.86
N GLU A 595 -3.79 -12.28 -0.63
CA GLU A 595 -3.05 -11.08 -0.28
C GLU A 595 -1.57 -11.30 -0.63
N GLY A 596 -1.05 -10.50 -1.53
CA GLY A 596 0.36 -10.42 -1.86
C GLY A 596 0.82 -11.28 -3.04
N LYS A 597 1.41 -10.60 -4.01
CA LYS A 597 2.05 -11.04 -5.25
C LYS A 597 1.18 -11.93 -6.12
N THR A 598 0.71 -11.36 -7.21
CA THR A 598 0.32 -12.12 -8.40
C THR A 598 1.53 -12.97 -8.81
N THR A 599 1.62 -14.16 -8.28
CA THR A 599 2.55 -15.15 -8.80
C THR A 599 1.89 -15.65 -10.08
N ILE A 600 2.23 -15.03 -11.19
CA ILE A 600 2.22 -15.74 -12.46
C ILE A 600 3.00 -17.01 -12.15
N LEU A 601 2.38 -18.16 -12.32
CA LEU A 601 3.04 -19.46 -12.19
C LEU A 601 4.05 -19.61 -13.33
N THR A 602 5.14 -18.86 -13.26
CA THR A 602 6.39 -19.27 -13.87
C THR A 602 6.88 -20.43 -13.01
N SER A 603 7.12 -21.58 -13.64
CA SER A 603 7.78 -22.72 -13.04
C SER A 603 8.83 -22.24 -12.04
N LYS A 604 8.77 -22.73 -10.78
CA LYS A 604 9.74 -22.37 -9.74
C LYS A 604 11.13 -22.35 -10.37
N PRO A 605 11.85 -21.22 -10.35
CA PRO A 605 13.28 -21.28 -10.67
C PRO A 605 13.86 -22.26 -9.65
N GLY A 606 14.53 -23.29 -10.13
CA GLY A 606 15.22 -24.22 -9.26
C GLY A 606 16.08 -23.39 -8.33
N LYS A 607 16.08 -23.68 -7.01
CA LYS A 607 16.93 -23.00 -6.05
C LYS A 607 18.33 -22.97 -6.64
N ILE A 608 18.78 -21.81 -7.09
CA ILE A 608 20.16 -21.62 -7.54
C ILE A 608 21.00 -21.86 -6.30
N GLU A 609 21.67 -22.99 -6.27
CA GLU A 609 22.61 -23.30 -5.20
C GLU A 609 23.90 -22.52 -5.44
N PRO A 610 24.50 -21.95 -4.39
CA PRO A 610 25.78 -21.28 -4.54
C PRO A 610 26.80 -22.21 -5.23
N PRO A 611 27.57 -21.73 -6.20
CA PRO A 611 28.56 -22.57 -6.91
C PRO A 611 29.49 -23.28 -5.95
N VAL A 612 29.82 -24.54 -6.25
CA VAL A 612 30.75 -25.34 -5.45
C VAL A 612 32.07 -24.58 -5.31
N GLY A 613 32.56 -24.43 -4.07
CA GLY A 613 33.79 -23.68 -3.79
C GLY A 613 33.58 -22.20 -3.42
N SER A 614 32.38 -21.63 -3.65
CA SER A 614 32.06 -20.26 -3.24
C SER A 614 31.92 -20.13 -1.71
N THR A 615 32.05 -18.90 -1.19
CA THR A 615 31.83 -18.61 0.24
C THR A 615 30.43 -19.01 0.69
N GLY A 616 29.40 -18.77 -0.13
CA GLY A 616 28.03 -19.20 0.12
C GLY A 616 27.87 -20.72 0.21
N HIS A 617 28.59 -21.48 -0.65
CA HIS A 617 28.62 -22.94 -0.58
C HIS A 617 29.28 -23.41 0.72
N ARG A 618 30.43 -22.84 1.09
CA ARG A 618 31.12 -23.16 2.35
C ARG A 618 30.25 -22.87 3.59
N MET A 619 29.58 -21.74 3.64
CA MET A 619 28.64 -21.39 4.72
C MET A 619 27.47 -22.36 4.80
N LYS A 620 26.90 -22.76 3.65
CA LYS A 620 25.80 -23.73 3.58
C LYS A 620 26.24 -25.11 4.09
N MET A 621 27.43 -25.55 3.73
CA MET A 621 28.01 -26.81 4.20
C MET A 621 28.34 -26.77 5.70
N ALA A 622 28.84 -25.64 6.20
CA ALA A 622 29.10 -25.45 7.63
C ALA A 622 27.80 -25.48 8.47
N LEU A 623 26.74 -24.81 8.01
CA LEU A 623 25.40 -24.85 8.63
C LEU A 623 24.78 -26.25 8.59
N ARG A 624 24.99 -27.00 7.49
CA ARG A 624 24.51 -28.39 7.37
C ARG A 624 25.25 -29.31 8.33
N LYS A 625 26.57 -29.11 8.48
CA LYS A 625 27.44 -29.86 9.44
C LYS A 625 27.05 -29.55 10.90
N LYS A 626 26.77 -28.28 11.21
CA LYS A 626 26.29 -27.85 12.54
C LYS A 626 24.94 -28.48 12.89
N ARG A 627 23.96 -28.47 11.95
CA ARG A 627 22.66 -29.13 12.12
C ARG A 627 22.74 -30.66 12.26
N MET A 628 23.70 -31.31 11.63
CA MET A 628 23.93 -32.75 11.78
C MET A 628 24.68 -33.07 13.09
N GLY A 629 25.56 -32.19 13.55
CA GLY A 629 26.23 -32.26 14.83
C GLY A 629 25.25 -32.15 16.00
N ASP A 630 24.34 -31.18 15.93
CA ASP A 630 23.29 -30.97 16.95
C ASP A 630 22.31 -32.16 17.02
N LYS A 631 21.98 -32.79 15.87
CA LYS A 631 21.14 -34.00 15.85
C LYS A 631 21.84 -35.22 16.48
N LYS A 632 23.18 -35.34 16.39
CA LYS A 632 23.93 -36.40 17.07
C LYS A 632 24.01 -36.18 18.58
N SER A 633 24.18 -34.92 19.03
CA SER A 633 24.21 -34.58 20.46
C SER A 633 22.84 -34.78 21.12
N TRP A 634 21.72 -34.56 20.41
CA TRP A 634 20.38 -34.84 20.92
C TRP A 634 20.12 -36.34 21.08
N LYS A 635 20.58 -37.20 20.16
CA LYS A 635 20.44 -38.65 20.30
C LYS A 635 21.26 -39.22 21.45
N GLN A 636 22.43 -38.67 21.75
CA GLN A 636 23.23 -39.09 22.93
C GLN A 636 22.69 -38.58 24.27
N LYS A 637 21.89 -37.50 24.28
CA LYS A 637 21.33 -36.93 25.51
C LYS A 637 20.02 -37.58 25.99
N TYR A 638 19.37 -38.41 25.15
CA TYR A 638 18.06 -39.02 25.43
C TYR A 638 18.00 -40.52 25.19
N ASP A 639 19.14 -41.23 25.24
CA ASP A 639 19.15 -42.69 25.29
C ASP A 639 19.00 -43.15 26.76
N PHE A 640 17.78 -42.91 27.30
CA PHE A 640 17.32 -43.55 28.52
C PHE A 640 16.70 -44.92 28.20
N ARG A 641 17.51 -45.91 27.86
CA ARG A 641 17.15 -47.32 27.99
C ARG A 641 18.42 -48.16 27.99
N THR A 642 18.87 -48.47 29.14
CA THR A 642 19.54 -49.71 29.58
C THR A 642 20.38 -49.39 30.82
N ASP A 643 19.75 -49.46 31.99
CA ASP A 643 20.38 -49.85 33.23
C ASP A 643 19.27 -49.97 34.28
N MET A 644 18.54 -51.07 34.18
CA MET A 644 17.86 -51.74 35.30
C MET A 644 17.60 -53.20 34.86
N LEU A 645 18.56 -54.03 35.10
CA LEU A 645 18.40 -55.42 35.51
C LEU A 645 19.56 -55.76 36.44
#